data_c78cd3561848c9e7514e0ef7733e062d
#
_entry.id   c78cd3561848c9e7514e0ef7733e062d
#
_cell.length_a   1.000
_cell.length_b   1.000
_cell.length_c   1.000
_cell.angle_alpha   90.00
_cell.angle_beta   90.00
_cell.angle_gamma   90.00
#
_symmetry.space_group_name_H-M   'P 1'
#
loop_
_entity.id
_entity.type
_entity.pdbx_description
1 polymer ?
#
loop_
_entity_poly.entity_id
_entity_poly.type
_entity_poly.pdbx_seq_one_letter_code
_entity_poly.pdbx_strand_id
1 'polypeptide(L)'
;MKTIATCLLGSSLIIPALTQAEEGDTLIVTQQNSSTPDAATHYQPHTSVTATRSESRIVEVPQSITVVPEQVLKDQAATSVDQALNYVSGITQSNTLGGTQDAVIKRGFGDNRDGSILRDGLRSIQARNFTPTSERVEVLKGPSSMLFGMNEPGGMINIISKKPQLTPHVHLEGRTTSFGGGGGQLDVTGPLGGGFAGRLIIDHSETDYWRNFGRNRQTVVAPSLMWFGDSTMVRVSWEHMEYLVPFDRGTVIDSNTGKPVNTPRERRFDEGYNATRGDQDTLTLQVDQALSENWASQFTYSFNRNRYSDNQARATAYNADTGVLTRQADSTADADARTQIVQASVKGDVDWGRVNHQLLMGFDYEADRTFRGDMIRGSKNTAFNVYHPVYGEMAASTTVSAKDSDQRENIDSRGVFLQDEIRLNDRWRLIGGLRYDSFEVMAGKGRPFVTNTQSSDSKLVPRAGVVYSLTDWSSLYASYTESFKPNSSIATQIGALPPEQGKAYEIGAKIDTQNGITGTLALYDIRKRNVMVSELVDGDTVTRTAGQVRSQGVELDASGRLTSTLSLMGSYAYTDARVTEDPDNRGKLMPNTARHTAALFLTNDFGGTGLLANDNLRAGVGGRYVGKRPGDAANSFWLESYTVADAFVAWRTPFSGYDVKWQLNVKNLFDKTYYTSSGSNLRIAIGDPREVVLSAAVDF
;
A
#
# COMPACT_ATOMS: atom_id res chain seq x y z
N MET A 1 -10.34 42.58 23.15
CA MET A 1 -10.34 42.34 24.60
C MET A 1 -11.63 41.60 24.97
N LYS A 2 -11.53 40.29 25.12
CA LYS A 2 -12.44 39.48 25.96
C LYS A 2 -11.68 38.21 26.31
N THR A 3 -11.42 38.08 27.58
CA THR A 3 -10.70 37.07 28.32
C THR A 3 -11.41 35.71 28.21
N ILE A 4 -10.71 34.66 27.80
CA ILE A 4 -11.20 33.28 27.92
C ILE A 4 -10.49 32.65 29.10
N ALA A 5 -11.33 32.33 30.09
CA ALA A 5 -10.93 31.70 31.34
C ALA A 5 -10.59 30.22 31.12
N THR A 6 -9.47 29.84 31.65
CA THR A 6 -8.94 28.46 31.75
C THR A 6 -9.77 27.67 32.77
N CYS A 7 -10.48 26.63 32.31
CA CYS A 7 -11.01 25.59 33.19
C CYS A 7 -10.15 24.35 33.04
N LEU A 8 -9.18 24.17 33.95
CA LEU A 8 -8.51 22.90 34.22
C LEU A 8 -9.47 22.04 35.07
N LEU A 9 -10.14 21.09 34.45
CA LEU A 9 -10.82 20.00 35.15
C LEU A 9 -9.80 18.87 35.36
N GLY A 10 -9.28 18.78 36.57
CA GLY A 10 -8.55 17.62 37.06
C GLY A 10 -9.49 16.43 37.22
N SER A 11 -9.53 15.54 36.25
CA SER A 11 -10.09 14.20 36.40
C SER A 11 -8.96 13.25 36.79
N SER A 12 -8.94 12.86 38.06
CA SER A 12 -8.14 11.76 38.60
C SER A 12 -8.53 10.49 37.84
N LEU A 13 -7.68 10.03 36.93
CA LEU A 13 -7.72 8.69 36.36
C LEU A 13 -7.47 7.69 37.51
N ILE A 14 -8.52 7.00 37.96
CA ILE A 14 -8.43 5.85 38.83
C ILE A 14 -7.89 4.70 37.96
N ILE A 15 -6.60 4.43 38.10
CA ILE A 15 -5.97 3.21 37.53
C ILE A 15 -6.39 2.07 38.48
N PRO A 16 -7.15 1.06 37.99
CA PRO A 16 -7.43 -0.10 38.84
C PRO A 16 -6.11 -0.87 39.05
N ALA A 17 -5.86 -1.22 40.33
CA ALA A 17 -4.71 -2.03 40.70
C ALA A 17 -4.72 -3.36 39.93
N LEU A 18 -3.61 -3.63 39.26
CA LEU A 18 -3.36 -4.89 38.55
C LEU A 18 -3.33 -6.03 39.56
N THR A 19 -4.34 -6.87 39.57
CA THR A 19 -4.27 -8.20 40.20
C THR A 19 -3.46 -9.10 39.27
N GLN A 20 -2.38 -9.68 39.75
CA GLN A 20 -1.63 -10.75 39.09
C GLN A 20 -2.60 -11.89 38.77
N ALA A 21 -2.73 -12.23 37.49
CA ALA A 21 -3.40 -13.45 37.06
C ALA A 21 -2.48 -14.64 37.38
N GLU A 22 -3.03 -15.68 38.02
CA GLU A 22 -2.36 -16.96 38.18
C GLU A 22 -2.03 -17.56 36.80
N GLU A 23 -0.80 -18.10 36.69
CA GLU A 23 -0.35 -18.88 35.54
C GLU A 23 -1.18 -20.17 35.45
N GLY A 24 -2.22 -20.18 34.62
CA GLY A 24 -2.84 -21.40 34.15
C GLY A 24 -2.16 -21.81 32.84
N ASP A 25 -1.83 -23.10 32.71
CA ASP A 25 -1.33 -23.69 31.45
C ASP A 25 -2.28 -23.41 30.32
N THR A 26 -2.04 -22.34 29.59
CA THR A 26 -2.81 -21.95 28.40
C THR A 26 -2.18 -22.63 27.21
N LEU A 27 -2.88 -23.58 26.60
CA LEU A 27 -2.60 -24.04 25.24
C LEU A 27 -2.78 -22.81 24.32
N ILE A 28 -1.68 -22.15 24.07
CA ILE A 28 -1.63 -21.03 23.13
C ILE A 28 -1.99 -21.62 21.77
N VAL A 29 -3.10 -21.18 21.16
CA VAL A 29 -3.35 -21.34 19.74
C VAL A 29 -2.22 -20.60 19.03
N THR A 30 -1.11 -21.30 18.83
CA THR A 30 0.13 -20.79 18.22
C THR A 30 -0.06 -20.61 16.73
N GLN A 31 -0.99 -19.74 16.35
CA GLN A 31 -1.08 -19.29 14.97
C GLN A 31 -1.46 -17.82 14.96
N GLN A 32 -0.50 -16.98 14.74
CA GLN A 32 -0.57 -15.53 14.48
C GLN A 32 -0.23 -14.57 15.62
N ASN A 33 0.30 -14.98 16.74
CA ASN A 33 0.86 -14.04 17.71
C ASN A 33 2.38 -13.95 17.66
N SER A 34 2.98 -14.21 16.53
CA SER A 34 4.36 -13.82 16.34
C SER A 34 4.44 -12.45 15.65
N SER A 35 3.95 -11.37 16.28
CA SER A 35 4.90 -10.30 16.44
C SER A 35 5.98 -10.87 17.35
N THR A 36 6.91 -11.69 16.82
CA THR A 36 8.14 -11.95 17.54
C THR A 36 8.67 -10.58 17.90
N PRO A 37 8.99 -10.28 19.17
CA PRO A 37 9.61 -9.01 19.55
C PRO A 37 10.79 -8.66 18.63
N ASP A 38 11.43 -9.66 18.03
CA ASP A 38 12.49 -9.57 17.04
C ASP A 38 12.06 -8.91 15.72
N ALA A 39 10.88 -9.21 15.17
CA ALA A 39 10.44 -8.63 13.89
C ALA A 39 10.02 -7.15 14.04
N ALA A 40 9.47 -6.75 15.19
CA ALA A 40 9.07 -5.37 15.47
C ALA A 40 10.26 -4.44 15.76
N THR A 41 11.35 -4.97 16.35
CA THR A 41 12.48 -4.16 16.82
C THR A 41 13.72 -4.22 15.93
N HIS A 42 13.79 -5.17 14.98
CA HIS A 42 14.97 -5.41 14.17
C HIS A 42 14.68 -5.26 12.66
N TYR A 43 15.74 -5.00 11.90
CA TYR A 43 15.70 -4.88 10.43
C TYR A 43 15.63 -6.24 9.72
N GLN A 44 15.73 -7.36 10.44
CA GLN A 44 15.74 -8.72 9.87
C GLN A 44 14.39 -9.42 10.06
N PRO A 45 13.51 -9.46 9.06
CA PRO A 45 12.32 -10.30 9.10
C PRO A 45 12.68 -11.75 8.75
N HIS A 46 12.19 -12.71 9.55
CA HIS A 46 12.40 -14.14 9.31
C HIS A 46 11.19 -14.82 8.69
N THR A 47 9.99 -14.28 8.97
CA THR A 47 8.71 -14.88 8.58
C THR A 47 7.82 -13.90 7.83
N SER A 48 6.83 -14.43 7.13
CA SER A 48 5.74 -13.70 6.50
C SER A 48 4.46 -14.49 6.63
N VAL A 49 3.34 -13.78 6.77
CA VAL A 49 1.99 -14.38 6.79
C VAL A 49 1.32 -14.31 5.42
N THR A 50 1.86 -13.54 4.48
CA THR A 50 1.23 -13.26 3.18
C THR A 50 1.49 -14.37 2.16
N ALA A 51 2.68 -14.97 2.16
CA ALA A 51 3.11 -15.85 1.07
C ALA A 51 2.34 -17.16 0.98
N THR A 52 1.77 -17.65 2.10
CA THR A 52 1.06 -18.94 2.21
C THR A 52 -0.27 -18.83 2.95
N ARG A 53 -0.70 -17.62 3.33
CA ARG A 53 -1.83 -17.34 4.26
C ARG A 53 -1.63 -17.99 5.64
N SER A 54 -0.39 -18.28 5.98
CA SER A 54 0.03 -18.74 7.29
C SER A 54 1.43 -18.25 7.55
N GLU A 55 1.83 -18.19 8.83
CA GLU A 55 3.21 -17.83 9.14
C GLU A 55 4.17 -18.87 8.57
N SER A 56 5.08 -18.41 7.71
CA SER A 56 6.06 -19.26 7.05
C SER A 56 7.41 -18.55 7.03
N ARG A 57 8.51 -19.31 7.19
CA ARG A 57 9.85 -18.77 7.06
C ARG A 57 10.09 -18.30 5.63
N ILE A 58 10.63 -17.11 5.46
CA ILE A 58 10.87 -16.50 4.14
C ILE A 58 11.72 -17.43 3.24
N VAL A 59 12.71 -18.10 3.80
CA VAL A 59 13.58 -19.04 3.04
C VAL A 59 12.86 -20.31 2.56
N GLU A 60 11.68 -20.62 3.11
CA GLU A 60 10.90 -21.81 2.77
C GLU A 60 9.79 -21.54 1.74
N VAL A 61 9.61 -20.28 1.33
CA VAL A 61 8.58 -19.88 0.38
C VAL A 61 9.12 -19.81 -1.04
N PRO A 62 8.50 -20.51 -2.03
CA PRO A 62 8.97 -20.48 -3.42
C PRO A 62 8.46 -19.26 -4.21
N GLN A 63 8.51 -18.07 -3.64
CA GLN A 63 8.10 -16.82 -4.26
C GLN A 63 8.83 -15.66 -3.59
N SER A 64 9.18 -14.62 -4.36
CA SER A 64 9.82 -13.43 -3.82
C SER A 64 8.85 -12.68 -2.89
N ILE A 65 9.28 -12.43 -1.68
CA ILE A 65 8.57 -11.63 -0.69
C ILE A 65 9.54 -10.72 0.05
N THR A 66 9.13 -9.48 0.25
CA THR A 66 9.87 -8.47 1.02
C THR A 66 9.00 -8.00 2.16
N VAL A 67 9.54 -8.01 3.37
CA VAL A 67 8.87 -7.49 4.58
C VAL A 67 9.58 -6.21 5.00
N VAL A 68 8.81 -5.14 5.18
CA VAL A 68 9.27 -3.87 5.75
C VAL A 68 8.85 -3.84 7.22
N PRO A 69 9.78 -4.05 8.17
CA PRO A 69 9.46 -4.10 9.60
C PRO A 69 9.03 -2.74 10.17
N GLU A 70 8.30 -2.74 11.27
CA GLU A 70 7.85 -1.53 11.97
C GLU A 70 9.00 -0.56 12.28
N GLN A 71 10.16 -1.09 12.70
CA GLN A 71 11.32 -0.24 13.02
C GLN A 71 11.82 0.56 11.82
N VAL A 72 11.82 -0.06 10.62
CA VAL A 72 12.18 0.64 9.37
C VAL A 72 11.18 1.74 9.04
N LEU A 73 9.87 1.47 9.21
CA LEU A 73 8.81 2.46 9.01
C LEU A 73 8.94 3.65 9.96
N LYS A 74 9.24 3.39 11.24
CA LYS A 74 9.47 4.40 12.27
C LYS A 74 10.72 5.23 12.00
N ASP A 75 11.84 4.62 11.61
CA ASP A 75 13.10 5.31 11.31
C ASP A 75 12.96 6.24 10.10
N GLN A 76 12.17 5.82 9.09
CA GLN A 76 11.87 6.64 7.92
C GLN A 76 10.80 7.71 8.17
N ALA A 77 10.10 7.69 9.31
CA ALA A 77 8.89 8.46 9.56
C ALA A 77 7.91 8.36 8.37
N ALA A 78 7.63 7.12 7.94
CA ALA A 78 6.75 6.85 6.80
C ALA A 78 5.29 7.18 7.15
N THR A 79 4.60 7.92 6.26
CA THR A 79 3.21 8.35 6.44
C THR A 79 2.29 7.92 5.30
N SER A 80 2.82 7.21 4.30
CA SER A 80 2.07 6.73 3.12
C SER A 80 2.61 5.39 2.62
N VAL A 81 1.84 4.70 1.80
CA VAL A 81 2.24 3.40 1.21
C VAL A 81 3.51 3.55 0.37
N ASP A 82 3.59 4.57 -0.46
CA ASP A 82 4.76 4.82 -1.32
C ASP A 82 6.02 5.11 -0.52
N GLN A 83 5.93 5.84 0.61
CA GLN A 83 7.06 6.05 1.52
C GLN A 83 7.49 4.75 2.20
N ALA A 84 6.53 3.94 2.67
CA ALA A 84 6.81 2.63 3.27
C ALA A 84 7.55 1.68 2.31
N LEU A 85 7.36 1.83 1.00
CA LEU A 85 7.92 0.98 -0.03
C LEU A 85 9.22 1.53 -0.68
N ASN A 86 9.75 2.64 -0.21
CA ASN A 86 10.92 3.33 -0.79
C ASN A 86 12.16 2.43 -0.98
N TYR A 87 12.31 1.40 -0.16
CA TYR A 87 13.50 0.52 -0.16
C TYR A 87 13.18 -0.92 -0.59
N VAL A 88 12.03 -1.13 -1.26
CA VAL A 88 11.59 -2.42 -1.82
C VAL A 88 11.89 -2.46 -3.32
N SER A 89 12.46 -3.55 -3.82
CA SER A 89 12.80 -3.71 -5.23
C SER A 89 11.56 -3.87 -6.13
N GLY A 90 11.69 -3.46 -7.40
CA GLY A 90 10.65 -3.63 -8.41
C GLY A 90 9.40 -2.75 -8.22
N ILE A 91 9.45 -1.78 -7.30
CA ILE A 91 8.40 -0.82 -7.03
C ILE A 91 8.74 0.54 -7.65
N THR A 92 7.79 1.13 -8.35
CA THR A 92 7.82 2.52 -8.79
C THR A 92 6.50 3.22 -8.47
N GLN A 93 6.57 4.53 -8.30
CA GLN A 93 5.37 5.31 -7.98
C GLN A 93 4.48 5.50 -9.21
N SER A 94 3.17 5.39 -9.01
CA SER A 94 2.17 5.89 -9.95
C SER A 94 1.62 7.25 -9.48
N ASN A 95 0.70 7.86 -10.22
CA ASN A 95 0.21 9.20 -9.91
C ASN A 95 -0.86 9.15 -8.82
N THR A 96 -0.53 9.61 -7.62
CA THR A 96 -1.42 9.67 -6.46
C THR A 96 -2.37 10.87 -6.48
N LEU A 97 -2.26 11.77 -7.47
CA LEU A 97 -3.04 13.00 -7.55
C LEU A 97 -2.95 13.89 -6.30
N GLY A 98 -1.71 14.07 -5.78
CA GLY A 98 -1.46 14.85 -4.56
C GLY A 98 -1.77 14.10 -3.26
N GLY A 99 -1.82 12.76 -3.30
CA GLY A 99 -2.09 11.92 -2.14
C GLY A 99 -3.58 11.62 -1.91
N THR A 100 -4.43 11.86 -2.92
CA THR A 100 -5.86 11.50 -2.85
C THR A 100 -6.09 9.99 -2.85
N GLN A 101 -5.11 9.22 -3.30
CA GLN A 101 -5.16 7.76 -3.37
C GLN A 101 -3.76 7.15 -3.40
N ASP A 102 -3.64 5.95 -2.87
CA ASP A 102 -2.43 5.14 -3.03
C ASP A 102 -2.35 4.59 -4.45
N ALA A 103 -1.17 4.63 -5.03
CA ALA A 103 -0.94 4.17 -6.40
C ALA A 103 0.52 3.75 -6.58
N VAL A 104 0.75 2.46 -6.82
CA VAL A 104 2.09 1.89 -7.00
C VAL A 104 2.14 0.90 -8.16
N ILE A 105 3.26 0.86 -8.84
CA ILE A 105 3.57 -0.07 -9.92
C ILE A 105 4.54 -1.11 -9.39
N LYS A 106 4.23 -2.38 -9.61
CA LYS A 106 4.99 -3.55 -9.18
C LYS A 106 5.44 -4.32 -10.41
N ARG A 107 6.75 -4.47 -10.64
CA ARG A 107 7.30 -5.17 -11.81
C ARG A 107 6.72 -4.68 -13.16
N GLY A 108 6.38 -3.37 -13.25
CA GLY A 108 5.76 -2.78 -14.45
C GLY A 108 4.24 -2.95 -14.56
N PHE A 109 3.57 -3.53 -13.56
CA PHE A 109 2.12 -3.69 -13.51
C PHE A 109 1.54 -2.93 -12.32
N GLY A 110 0.32 -2.47 -12.47
CA GLY A 110 -0.44 -1.74 -11.48
C GLY A 110 -0.86 -0.38 -11.97
N ASP A 111 -1.93 0.12 -11.37
CA ASP A 111 -2.50 1.43 -11.61
C ASP A 111 -3.22 1.88 -10.33
N ASN A 112 -3.86 3.04 -10.39
CA ASN A 112 -4.75 3.53 -9.36
C ASN A 112 -5.90 2.54 -9.12
N ARG A 113 -6.13 2.18 -7.85
CA ARG A 113 -7.26 1.31 -7.49
C ARG A 113 -7.24 -0.05 -8.19
N ASP A 114 -6.05 -0.61 -8.39
CA ASP A 114 -5.90 -1.91 -9.05
C ASP A 114 -6.29 -3.10 -8.15
N GLY A 115 -6.63 -2.82 -6.87
CA GLY A 115 -7.04 -3.82 -5.89
C GLY A 115 -5.88 -4.65 -5.33
N SER A 116 -4.64 -4.25 -5.56
CA SER A 116 -3.45 -4.99 -5.11
C SER A 116 -2.94 -4.57 -3.73
N ILE A 117 -3.62 -3.64 -3.05
CA ILE A 117 -3.32 -3.30 -1.66
C ILE A 117 -4.33 -4.01 -0.77
N LEU A 118 -3.81 -4.82 0.13
CA LEU A 118 -4.57 -5.60 1.10
C LEU A 118 -4.27 -5.12 2.51
N ARG A 119 -5.20 -5.37 3.42
CA ARG A 119 -5.03 -5.21 4.85
C ARG A 119 -5.35 -6.52 5.55
N ASP A 120 -4.43 -7.04 6.32
CA ASP A 120 -4.52 -8.36 6.99
C ASP A 120 -4.96 -9.49 6.03
N GLY A 121 -4.47 -9.45 4.77
CA GLY A 121 -4.81 -10.42 3.72
C GLY A 121 -6.18 -10.20 3.04
N LEU A 122 -6.90 -9.13 3.38
CA LEU A 122 -8.20 -8.78 2.82
C LEU A 122 -8.06 -7.60 1.87
N ARG A 123 -8.72 -7.65 0.71
CA ARG A 123 -8.67 -6.54 -0.25
C ARG A 123 -9.20 -5.25 0.37
N SER A 124 -8.49 -4.17 0.14
CA SER A 124 -8.88 -2.84 0.59
C SER A 124 -9.23 -1.95 -0.61
N ILE A 125 -10.39 -1.31 -0.54
CA ILE A 125 -10.81 -0.26 -1.49
C ILE A 125 -10.54 1.13 -0.96
N GLN A 126 -9.85 1.23 0.16
CA GLN A 126 -9.52 2.50 0.78
C GLN A 126 -8.61 3.32 -0.14
N ALA A 127 -8.87 4.63 -0.18
CA ALA A 127 -8.02 5.53 -0.95
C ALA A 127 -6.64 5.68 -0.31
N ARG A 128 -6.58 5.62 1.01
CA ARG A 128 -5.36 5.75 1.82
C ARG A 128 -5.30 4.57 2.77
N ASN A 129 -4.32 3.70 2.57
CA ASN A 129 -4.23 2.41 3.27
C ASN A 129 -3.22 2.40 4.42
N PHE A 130 -2.18 3.24 4.34
CA PHE A 130 -1.16 3.31 5.40
C PHE A 130 -1.60 4.30 6.48
N THR A 131 -1.81 3.79 7.70
CA THR A 131 -2.29 4.54 8.87
C THR A 131 -1.44 4.21 10.09
N PRO A 132 -1.57 4.92 11.22
CA PRO A 132 -0.87 4.59 12.46
C PRO A 132 -1.18 3.20 13.04
N THR A 133 -2.22 2.54 12.54
CA THR A 133 -2.53 1.15 12.89
C THR A 133 -1.69 0.13 12.13
N SER A 134 -0.89 0.56 11.14
CA SER A 134 0.00 -0.31 10.38
C SER A 134 1.19 -0.74 11.24
N GLU A 135 1.40 -2.05 11.38
CA GLU A 135 2.53 -2.63 12.09
C GLU A 135 3.72 -2.84 11.15
N ARG A 136 3.48 -3.50 10.03
CA ARG A 136 4.49 -3.77 9.00
C ARG A 136 3.84 -3.87 7.62
N VAL A 137 4.67 -3.86 6.58
CA VAL A 137 4.21 -4.02 5.21
C VAL A 137 4.89 -5.23 4.58
N GLU A 138 4.11 -6.14 4.01
CA GLU A 138 4.60 -7.32 3.30
C GLU A 138 4.30 -7.18 1.81
N VAL A 139 5.29 -7.35 0.95
CA VAL A 139 5.15 -7.25 -0.51
C VAL A 139 5.39 -8.61 -1.12
N LEU A 140 4.32 -9.27 -1.54
CA LEU A 140 4.39 -10.53 -2.29
C LEU A 140 4.47 -10.19 -3.78
N LYS A 141 5.57 -10.57 -4.43
CA LYS A 141 5.86 -10.21 -5.81
C LYS A 141 5.42 -11.30 -6.79
N GLY A 142 4.90 -10.89 -7.94
CA GLY A 142 4.33 -11.81 -8.92
C GLY A 142 2.87 -12.20 -8.66
N PRO A 143 2.26 -12.99 -9.54
CA PRO A 143 0.86 -13.39 -9.43
C PRO A 143 0.54 -14.09 -8.12
N SER A 144 -0.61 -13.76 -7.51
CA SER A 144 -1.03 -14.28 -6.20
C SER A 144 -2.52 -14.63 -6.13
N SER A 145 -3.20 -14.74 -7.28
CA SER A 145 -4.65 -14.95 -7.30
C SER A 145 -5.08 -16.32 -6.74
N MET A 146 -4.20 -17.31 -6.73
CA MET A 146 -4.51 -18.59 -6.11
C MET A 146 -4.82 -18.43 -4.62
N LEU A 147 -4.16 -17.53 -3.91
CA LEU A 147 -4.39 -17.28 -2.49
C LEU A 147 -5.43 -16.16 -2.24
N PHE A 148 -5.45 -15.12 -3.06
CA PHE A 148 -6.14 -13.87 -2.76
C PHE A 148 -7.20 -13.47 -3.80
N GLY A 149 -7.55 -14.37 -4.73
CA GLY A 149 -8.56 -14.08 -5.77
C GLY A 149 -8.08 -13.04 -6.79
N MET A 150 -8.97 -12.17 -7.23
CA MET A 150 -8.73 -11.17 -8.27
C MET A 150 -7.50 -10.31 -7.95
N ASN A 151 -6.45 -10.33 -8.79
CA ASN A 151 -5.21 -9.57 -8.52
C ASN A 151 -4.41 -9.28 -9.80
N GLU A 152 -3.61 -8.21 -9.75
CA GLU A 152 -2.64 -7.85 -10.77
C GLU A 152 -1.42 -8.79 -10.77
N PRO A 153 -0.81 -9.09 -11.93
CA PRO A 153 0.31 -10.04 -11.99
C PRO A 153 1.64 -9.52 -11.43
N GLY A 154 1.75 -8.23 -11.15
CA GLY A 154 2.98 -7.64 -10.58
C GLY A 154 3.21 -8.00 -9.12
N GLY A 155 2.15 -8.34 -8.41
CA GLY A 155 2.18 -8.66 -6.99
C GLY A 155 1.19 -7.84 -6.17
N MET A 156 1.28 -7.98 -4.86
CA MET A 156 0.40 -7.32 -3.90
C MET A 156 1.16 -6.77 -2.71
N ILE A 157 0.57 -5.78 -2.08
CA ILE A 157 1.06 -5.15 -0.85
C ILE A 157 0.05 -5.50 0.23
N ASN A 158 0.51 -6.16 1.30
CA ASN A 158 -0.31 -6.49 2.45
C ASN A 158 0.15 -5.68 3.67
N ILE A 159 -0.72 -4.82 4.16
CA ILE A 159 -0.48 -4.02 5.36
C ILE A 159 -0.99 -4.83 6.55
N ILE A 160 -0.10 -5.19 7.44
CA ILE A 160 -0.43 -5.92 8.66
C ILE A 160 -0.77 -4.91 9.75
N SER A 161 -1.91 -5.09 10.39
CA SER A 161 -2.42 -4.18 11.41
C SER A 161 -1.92 -4.58 12.80
N LYS A 162 -1.67 -3.57 13.65
CA LYS A 162 -1.39 -3.73 15.08
C LYS A 162 -2.57 -4.41 15.78
N LYS A 163 -2.28 -5.39 16.64
CA LYS A 163 -3.29 -6.16 17.38
C LYS A 163 -3.28 -5.79 18.87
N PRO A 164 -4.41 -5.99 19.59
CA PRO A 164 -4.41 -5.96 21.06
C PRO A 164 -3.39 -6.92 21.65
N GLN A 165 -2.74 -6.51 22.73
CA GLN A 165 -1.72 -7.29 23.45
C GLN A 165 -2.11 -7.48 24.92
N LEU A 166 -1.73 -8.61 25.51
CA LEU A 166 -1.92 -8.85 26.94
C LEU A 166 -0.89 -8.11 27.80
N THR A 167 0.23 -7.69 27.22
CA THR A 167 1.20 -6.83 27.91
C THR A 167 0.73 -5.37 27.80
N PRO A 168 0.54 -4.66 28.93
CA PRO A 168 0.19 -3.25 28.92
C PRO A 168 1.27 -2.44 28.22
N HIS A 169 0.85 -1.55 27.32
CA HIS A 169 1.75 -0.61 26.64
C HIS A 169 0.98 0.64 26.26
N VAL A 170 1.59 1.79 26.49
CA VAL A 170 1.08 3.10 26.12
C VAL A 170 2.17 3.83 25.35
N HIS A 171 1.86 4.23 24.13
CA HIS A 171 2.70 5.09 23.29
C HIS A 171 2.05 6.44 23.07
N LEU A 172 2.77 7.51 23.36
CA LEU A 172 2.34 8.87 23.12
C LEU A 172 3.39 9.58 22.25
N GLU A 173 2.98 10.13 21.11
CA GLU A 173 3.85 10.85 20.18
C GLU A 173 3.28 12.22 19.83
N GLY A 174 4.15 13.23 19.79
CA GLY A 174 3.89 14.53 19.15
C GLY A 174 4.89 14.77 18.02
N ARG A 175 4.43 15.36 16.90
CA ARG A 175 5.27 15.62 15.73
C ARG A 175 4.95 16.96 15.07
N THR A 176 5.96 17.58 14.45
CA THR A 176 5.82 18.81 13.66
C THR A 176 6.70 18.73 12.41
N THR A 177 6.35 19.51 11.38
CA THR A 177 7.06 19.51 10.10
C THR A 177 7.45 20.92 9.66
N SER A 178 8.51 21.02 8.87
CA SER A 178 8.97 22.29 8.28
C SER A 178 7.99 22.91 7.28
N PHE A 179 6.99 22.16 6.82
CA PHE A 179 5.92 22.70 5.97
C PHE A 179 4.88 23.52 6.75
N GLY A 180 4.88 23.41 8.07
CA GLY A 180 3.91 24.01 8.97
C GLY A 180 2.91 22.99 9.50
N GLY A 181 2.47 23.20 10.76
CA GLY A 181 1.56 22.28 11.45
C GLY A 181 2.25 21.06 12.07
N GLY A 182 1.47 20.02 12.33
CA GLY A 182 1.96 18.84 13.02
C GLY A 182 0.84 17.86 13.37
N GLY A 183 1.09 16.99 14.35
CA GLY A 183 0.14 15.99 14.80
C GLY A 183 0.52 15.33 16.10
N GLY A 184 -0.36 14.44 16.55
CA GLY A 184 -0.13 13.63 17.74
C GLY A 184 -0.82 12.28 17.64
N GLN A 185 -0.23 11.29 18.31
CA GLN A 185 -0.72 9.92 18.36
C GLN A 185 -0.78 9.43 19.80
N LEU A 186 -1.86 8.71 20.10
CA LEU A 186 -2.00 7.88 21.30
C LEU A 186 -2.26 6.44 20.86
N ASP A 187 -1.50 5.49 21.37
CA ASP A 187 -1.67 4.05 21.14
C ASP A 187 -1.60 3.32 22.49
N VAL A 188 -2.73 2.80 22.93
CA VAL A 188 -2.87 2.14 24.24
C VAL A 188 -3.34 0.71 24.03
N THR A 189 -2.64 -0.25 24.60
CA THR A 189 -3.05 -1.65 24.59
C THR A 189 -2.81 -2.31 25.96
N GLY A 190 -3.58 -3.34 26.27
CA GLY A 190 -3.40 -4.12 27.50
C GLY A 190 -4.55 -5.06 27.80
N PRO A 191 -4.41 -5.87 28.87
CA PRO A 191 -5.43 -6.80 29.33
C PRO A 191 -6.62 -6.07 29.95
N LEU A 192 -7.83 -6.57 29.66
CA LEU A 192 -9.08 -6.08 30.24
C LEU A 192 -9.69 -7.07 31.26
N GLY A 193 -9.01 -8.21 31.53
CA GLY A 193 -9.51 -9.30 32.36
C GLY A 193 -10.38 -10.29 31.58
N GLY A 194 -10.61 -11.48 32.15
CA GLY A 194 -11.46 -12.52 31.55
C GLY A 194 -11.01 -13.02 30.17
N GLY A 195 -9.71 -13.00 29.89
CA GLY A 195 -9.17 -13.36 28.58
C GLY A 195 -9.26 -12.27 27.51
N PHE A 196 -9.73 -11.06 27.85
CA PHE A 196 -9.82 -9.95 26.90
C PHE A 196 -8.56 -9.08 26.92
N ALA A 197 -8.15 -8.64 25.75
CA ALA A 197 -7.20 -7.57 25.53
C ALA A 197 -7.81 -6.50 24.62
N GLY A 198 -7.53 -5.23 24.93
CA GLY A 198 -7.99 -4.08 24.15
C GLY A 198 -6.83 -3.29 23.56
N ARG A 199 -7.09 -2.60 22.44
CA ARG A 199 -6.21 -1.56 21.90
C ARG A 199 -7.03 -0.40 21.40
N LEU A 200 -6.56 0.81 21.64
CA LEU A 200 -7.13 2.05 21.08
C LEU A 200 -6.00 2.88 20.49
N ILE A 201 -6.10 3.18 19.21
CA ILE A 201 -5.19 4.09 18.52
C ILE A 201 -5.98 5.32 18.10
N ILE A 202 -5.48 6.50 18.47
CA ILE A 202 -6.01 7.80 18.03
C ILE A 202 -4.84 8.58 17.45
N ASP A 203 -5.01 9.10 16.25
CA ASP A 203 -4.03 9.97 15.60
C ASP A 203 -4.73 11.16 14.96
N HIS A 204 -4.15 12.32 15.12
CA HIS A 204 -4.59 13.53 14.41
C HIS A 204 -3.36 14.25 13.85
N SER A 205 -3.44 14.65 12.60
CA SER A 205 -2.43 15.49 11.97
C SER A 205 -3.07 16.53 11.06
N GLU A 206 -2.54 17.74 11.11
CA GLU A 206 -2.85 18.82 10.19
C GLU A 206 -1.56 19.55 9.81
N THR A 207 -1.24 19.57 8.51
CA THR A 207 -0.03 20.20 7.98
C THR A 207 -0.38 21.03 6.76
N ASP A 208 0.37 22.10 6.52
CA ASP A 208 0.27 22.83 5.28
C ASP A 208 0.81 21.96 4.12
N TYR A 209 0.26 22.15 2.94
CA TYR A 209 0.79 21.51 1.75
C TYR A 209 2.05 22.26 1.28
N TRP A 210 3.06 21.53 0.87
CA TRP A 210 4.35 22.13 0.50
C TRP A 210 4.30 23.06 -0.73
N ARG A 211 3.28 22.91 -1.58
CA ARG A 211 3.04 23.84 -2.68
C ARG A 211 2.25 25.07 -2.17
N ASN A 212 2.17 26.10 -2.99
CA ASN A 212 1.75 27.45 -2.61
C ASN A 212 0.36 27.58 -1.94
N PHE A 213 -0.47 26.55 -1.93
CA PHE A 213 -1.72 26.45 -1.15
C PHE A 213 -2.20 25.02 -0.99
N GLY A 214 -3.05 24.81 0.01
CA GLY A 214 -3.63 23.52 0.38
C GLY A 214 -3.24 23.07 1.78
N ARG A 215 -3.94 22.07 2.29
CA ARG A 215 -3.70 21.45 3.60
C ARG A 215 -3.88 19.96 3.52
N ASN A 216 -3.07 19.22 4.27
CA ASN A 216 -3.29 17.81 4.58
C ASN A 216 -3.83 17.72 5.99
N ARG A 217 -4.99 17.08 6.18
CA ARG A 217 -5.55 16.77 7.48
C ARG A 217 -6.02 15.32 7.50
N GLN A 218 -5.69 14.62 8.57
CA GLN A 218 -6.12 13.25 8.80
C GLN A 218 -6.43 13.05 10.27
N THR A 219 -7.52 12.36 10.56
CA THR A 219 -7.87 11.90 11.90
C THR A 219 -8.20 10.42 11.82
N VAL A 220 -7.57 9.61 12.66
CA VAL A 220 -7.79 8.15 12.75
C VAL A 220 -8.22 7.82 14.16
N VAL A 221 -9.28 7.01 14.29
CA VAL A 221 -9.73 6.41 15.55
C VAL A 221 -9.92 4.92 15.30
N ALA A 222 -9.17 4.09 16.04
CA ALA A 222 -9.13 2.66 15.79
C ALA A 222 -9.16 1.84 17.11
N PRO A 223 -10.36 1.56 17.65
CA PRO A 223 -10.53 0.60 18.72
C PRO A 223 -10.47 -0.83 18.18
N SER A 224 -9.86 -1.73 18.95
CA SER A 224 -9.89 -3.17 18.70
C SER A 224 -9.95 -3.96 20.01
N LEU A 225 -10.60 -5.11 19.94
CA LEU A 225 -10.80 -6.02 21.05
C LEU A 225 -10.42 -7.44 20.63
N MET A 226 -9.74 -8.16 21.48
CA MET A 226 -9.40 -9.55 21.28
C MET A 226 -9.77 -10.34 22.53
N TRP A 227 -10.37 -11.50 22.31
CA TRP A 227 -10.66 -12.46 23.36
C TRP A 227 -9.90 -13.75 23.12
N PHE A 228 -9.25 -14.25 24.17
CA PHE A 228 -8.49 -15.50 24.18
C PHE A 228 -9.22 -16.50 25.06
N GLY A 229 -9.81 -17.53 24.43
CA GLY A 229 -10.33 -18.72 25.11
C GLY A 229 -9.31 -19.86 24.95
N ASP A 230 -9.67 -21.05 25.50
CA ASP A 230 -8.76 -22.21 25.52
C ASP A 230 -8.40 -22.72 24.11
N SER A 231 -9.36 -22.70 23.19
CA SER A 231 -9.19 -23.16 21.80
C SER A 231 -9.69 -22.17 20.75
N THR A 232 -10.19 -21.02 21.19
CA THR A 232 -10.81 -20.01 20.32
C THR A 232 -10.21 -18.64 20.59
N MET A 233 -9.90 -17.94 19.53
CA MET A 233 -9.53 -16.52 19.58
C MET A 233 -10.53 -15.73 18.72
N VAL A 234 -11.06 -14.65 19.27
CA VAL A 234 -11.97 -13.74 18.56
C VAL A 234 -11.38 -12.33 18.54
N ARG A 235 -11.26 -11.73 17.38
CA ARG A 235 -10.83 -10.34 17.20
C ARG A 235 -11.92 -9.52 16.51
N VAL A 236 -12.23 -8.36 17.07
CA VAL A 236 -13.04 -7.32 16.42
C VAL A 236 -12.20 -6.06 16.36
N SER A 237 -12.11 -5.45 15.19
CA SER A 237 -11.43 -4.17 14.98
C SER A 237 -12.28 -3.25 14.12
N TRP A 238 -12.30 -1.99 14.47
CA TRP A 238 -12.89 -0.93 13.66
C TRP A 238 -11.86 0.19 13.52
N GLU A 239 -11.68 0.70 12.32
CA GLU A 239 -10.89 1.89 12.02
C GLU A 239 -11.75 2.87 11.27
N HIS A 240 -11.82 4.08 11.79
CA HIS A 240 -12.43 5.22 11.13
C HIS A 240 -11.36 6.26 10.83
N MET A 241 -11.34 6.77 9.60
CA MET A 241 -10.44 7.84 9.19
C MET A 241 -11.20 8.93 8.45
N GLU A 242 -11.06 10.17 8.92
CA GLU A 242 -11.44 11.37 8.16
C GLU A 242 -10.20 11.98 7.52
N TYR A 243 -10.31 12.47 6.27
CA TYR A 243 -9.19 13.10 5.59
C TYR A 243 -9.59 14.29 4.72
N LEU A 244 -8.67 15.23 4.59
CA LEU A 244 -8.66 16.32 3.62
C LEU A 244 -7.26 16.39 3.01
N VAL A 245 -7.17 16.30 1.69
CA VAL A 245 -5.90 16.38 0.96
C VAL A 245 -6.05 17.29 -0.26
N PRO A 246 -4.99 17.98 -0.69
CA PRO A 246 -5.01 18.72 -1.95
C PRO A 246 -5.25 17.77 -3.12
N PHE A 247 -6.09 18.17 -4.06
CA PHE A 247 -6.18 17.46 -5.34
C PHE A 247 -5.20 18.14 -6.31
N ASP A 248 -3.94 17.66 -6.31
CA ASP A 248 -2.87 18.23 -7.11
C ASP A 248 -2.51 17.34 -8.29
N ARG A 249 -2.60 17.88 -9.48
CA ARG A 249 -2.20 17.18 -10.71
C ARG A 249 -0.73 17.38 -11.10
N GLY A 250 0.00 18.18 -10.33
CA GLY A 250 1.42 18.47 -10.52
C GLY A 250 1.67 19.54 -11.58
N THR A 251 2.51 19.23 -12.56
CA THR A 251 2.90 20.13 -13.66
C THR A 251 2.57 19.55 -15.01
N VAL A 252 2.93 20.24 -16.10
CA VAL A 252 2.69 19.84 -17.49
C VAL A 252 3.99 19.72 -18.26
N ILE A 253 3.99 18.95 -19.36
CA ILE A 253 5.11 18.87 -20.30
C ILE A 253 5.01 19.99 -21.31
N ASP A 254 6.10 20.71 -21.50
CA ASP A 254 6.30 21.62 -22.61
C ASP A 254 6.57 20.80 -23.89
N SER A 255 5.66 20.88 -24.85
CA SER A 255 5.78 20.13 -26.10
C SER A 255 6.98 20.51 -26.96
N ASN A 256 7.49 21.75 -26.81
CA ASN A 256 8.65 22.25 -27.55
C ASN A 256 9.96 21.65 -27.05
N THR A 257 10.03 21.32 -25.75
CA THR A 257 11.24 20.80 -25.11
C THR A 257 11.15 19.32 -24.73
N GLY A 258 9.93 18.76 -24.64
CA GLY A 258 9.66 17.42 -24.11
C GLY A 258 9.93 17.27 -22.61
N LYS A 259 10.09 18.39 -21.88
CA LYS A 259 10.37 18.44 -20.45
C LYS A 259 9.26 19.12 -19.67
N PRO A 260 9.16 18.91 -18.35
CA PRO A 260 8.26 19.71 -17.53
C PRO A 260 8.54 21.20 -17.66
N VAL A 261 7.47 22.02 -17.69
CA VAL A 261 7.60 23.49 -17.80
C VAL A 261 8.50 24.05 -16.69
N ASN A 262 9.35 25.02 -17.08
CA ASN A 262 10.30 25.64 -16.15
C ASN A 262 9.60 26.73 -15.31
N THR A 263 8.98 26.31 -14.22
CA THR A 263 8.35 27.19 -13.22
C THR A 263 8.80 26.79 -11.82
N PRO A 264 8.68 27.66 -10.81
CA PRO A 264 8.92 27.25 -9.42
C PRO A 264 8.10 25.99 -9.09
N ARG A 265 8.72 25.00 -8.45
CA ARG A 265 8.07 23.70 -8.15
C ARG A 265 6.88 23.84 -7.20
N GLU A 266 6.88 24.90 -6.36
CA GLU A 266 5.81 25.22 -5.44
C GLU A 266 4.56 25.76 -6.16
N ARG A 267 4.69 26.20 -7.40
CA ARG A 267 3.62 26.81 -8.17
C ARG A 267 2.58 25.76 -8.61
N ARG A 268 1.35 25.88 -8.15
CA ARG A 268 0.21 25.11 -8.61
C ARG A 268 -0.42 25.71 -9.86
N PHE A 269 -1.04 24.86 -10.69
CA PHE A 269 -1.71 25.27 -11.94
C PHE A 269 -3.23 25.15 -11.84
N ASP A 270 -3.73 24.96 -10.65
CA ASP A 270 -5.14 24.79 -10.30
C ASP A 270 -5.62 25.94 -9.39
N GLU A 271 -6.68 25.74 -8.64
CA GLU A 271 -7.29 26.75 -7.77
C GLU A 271 -7.27 26.30 -6.31
N GLY A 272 -7.43 27.25 -5.38
CA GLY A 272 -7.40 26.99 -3.95
C GLY A 272 -8.48 26.02 -3.45
N TYR A 273 -9.55 25.80 -4.22
CA TYR A 273 -10.59 24.81 -3.89
C TYR A 273 -10.25 23.38 -4.30
N ASN A 274 -9.14 23.15 -5.01
CA ASN A 274 -8.72 21.80 -5.40
C ASN A 274 -8.37 20.95 -4.18
N ALA A 275 -9.29 20.10 -3.79
CA ALA A 275 -9.17 19.24 -2.65
C ALA A 275 -10.02 17.98 -2.80
N THR A 276 -9.61 16.90 -2.14
CA THR A 276 -10.43 15.72 -1.86
C THR A 276 -10.67 15.66 -0.37
N ARG A 277 -11.93 15.49 -0.01
CA ARG A 277 -12.39 15.29 1.36
C ARG A 277 -13.16 14.00 1.43
N GLY A 278 -12.87 13.18 2.42
CA GLY A 278 -13.54 11.90 2.58
C GLY A 278 -13.43 11.31 3.97
N ASP A 279 -14.13 10.20 4.13
CA ASP A 279 -14.08 9.35 5.29
C ASP A 279 -13.95 7.87 4.84
N GLN A 280 -13.27 7.09 5.66
CA GLN A 280 -13.04 5.66 5.44
C GLN A 280 -13.40 4.89 6.71
N ASP A 281 -14.10 3.78 6.54
CA ASP A 281 -14.40 2.84 7.61
C ASP A 281 -13.89 1.45 7.23
N THR A 282 -13.25 0.77 8.17
CA THR A 282 -12.89 -0.65 8.07
C THR A 282 -13.34 -1.37 9.33
N LEU A 283 -14.22 -2.34 9.19
CA LEU A 283 -14.66 -3.24 10.26
C LEU A 283 -14.19 -4.65 9.93
N THR A 284 -13.52 -5.31 10.88
CA THR A 284 -13.09 -6.70 10.72
C THR A 284 -13.49 -7.52 11.95
N LEU A 285 -14.11 -8.68 11.70
CA LEU A 285 -14.33 -9.74 12.68
C LEU A 285 -13.51 -10.95 12.22
N GLN A 286 -12.66 -11.48 13.10
CA GLN A 286 -11.90 -12.71 12.88
C GLN A 286 -12.15 -13.68 14.03
N VAL A 287 -12.34 -14.93 13.70
CA VAL A 287 -12.47 -16.05 14.64
C VAL A 287 -11.47 -17.12 14.23
N ASP A 288 -10.53 -17.43 15.09
CA ASP A 288 -9.59 -18.53 14.95
C ASP A 288 -9.97 -19.62 15.95
N GLN A 289 -10.14 -20.86 15.47
CA GLN A 289 -10.56 -21.99 16.26
C GLN A 289 -9.61 -23.17 16.06
N ALA A 290 -8.95 -23.61 17.13
CA ALA A 290 -8.26 -24.90 17.14
C ALA A 290 -9.33 -26.02 17.15
N LEU A 291 -9.32 -26.88 16.14
CA LEU A 291 -10.22 -28.01 16.01
C LEU A 291 -9.62 -29.27 16.65
N SER A 292 -8.31 -29.41 16.56
CA SER A 292 -7.49 -30.43 17.21
C SER A 292 -6.04 -29.95 17.28
N GLU A 293 -5.12 -30.77 17.77
CA GLU A 293 -3.68 -30.46 17.80
C GLU A 293 -3.11 -30.10 16.42
N ASN A 294 -3.63 -30.71 15.35
CA ASN A 294 -3.12 -30.57 13.99
C ASN A 294 -4.07 -29.81 13.04
N TRP A 295 -5.25 -29.42 13.48
CA TRP A 295 -6.23 -28.74 12.64
C TRP A 295 -6.75 -27.47 13.28
N ALA A 296 -6.77 -26.41 12.50
CA ALA A 296 -7.34 -25.12 12.88
C ALA A 296 -8.23 -24.58 11.79
N SER A 297 -9.26 -23.83 12.16
CA SER A 297 -10.10 -23.08 11.25
C SER A 297 -10.03 -21.59 11.53
N GLN A 298 -10.21 -20.80 10.48
CA GLN A 298 -10.30 -19.34 10.56
C GLN A 298 -11.53 -18.89 9.79
N PHE A 299 -12.30 -18.01 10.40
CA PHE A 299 -13.37 -17.26 9.77
C PHE A 299 -13.06 -15.77 9.86
N THR A 300 -13.25 -15.05 8.76
CA THR A 300 -13.07 -13.61 8.72
C THR A 300 -14.21 -12.95 7.95
N TYR A 301 -14.79 -11.91 8.53
CA TYR A 301 -15.68 -10.97 7.87
C TYR A 301 -15.04 -9.60 7.87
N SER A 302 -15.04 -8.91 6.73
CA SER A 302 -14.59 -7.53 6.62
C SER A 302 -15.59 -6.69 5.84
N PHE A 303 -15.81 -5.48 6.34
CA PHE A 303 -16.55 -4.44 5.66
C PHE A 303 -15.65 -3.21 5.54
N ASN A 304 -15.45 -2.74 4.30
CA ASN A 304 -14.73 -1.52 4.00
C ASN A 304 -15.65 -0.55 3.29
N ARG A 305 -15.56 0.73 3.63
CA ARG A 305 -16.25 1.82 2.95
C ARG A 305 -15.33 3.03 2.81
N ASN A 306 -15.35 3.65 1.63
CA ASN A 306 -14.68 4.91 1.37
C ASN A 306 -15.68 5.87 0.70
N ARG A 307 -15.98 6.99 1.38
CA ARG A 307 -16.81 8.07 0.83
C ARG A 307 -15.95 9.29 0.59
N TYR A 308 -16.12 9.94 -0.54
CA TYR A 308 -15.39 11.16 -0.81
C TYR A 308 -16.10 12.08 -1.79
N SER A 309 -15.73 13.36 -1.72
CA SER A 309 -16.01 14.36 -2.74
C SER A 309 -14.73 15.08 -3.11
N ASP A 310 -14.58 15.42 -4.37
CA ASP A 310 -13.43 16.18 -4.88
C ASP A 310 -13.85 17.41 -5.68
N ASN A 311 -12.97 18.41 -5.72
CA ASN A 311 -13.07 19.57 -6.58
C ASN A 311 -11.73 19.81 -7.26
N GLN A 312 -11.77 20.21 -8.53
CA GLN A 312 -10.57 20.44 -9.31
C GLN A 312 -10.75 21.45 -10.44
N ALA A 313 -9.81 22.38 -10.58
CA ALA A 313 -9.55 23.11 -11.82
C ALA A 313 -8.54 22.29 -12.60
N ARG A 314 -9.01 21.54 -13.60
CA ARG A 314 -8.21 20.52 -14.32
C ARG A 314 -7.67 21.08 -15.62
N ALA A 315 -6.36 20.97 -15.87
CA ALA A 315 -5.76 21.22 -17.17
C ALA A 315 -6.31 20.24 -18.21
N THR A 316 -6.75 20.76 -19.35
CA THR A 316 -7.28 20.00 -20.50
C THR A 316 -6.46 20.18 -21.77
N ALA A 317 -5.70 21.28 -21.86
CA ALA A 317 -4.74 21.54 -22.93
C ALA A 317 -3.67 22.52 -22.43
N TYR A 318 -2.49 22.48 -23.03
CA TYR A 318 -1.41 23.42 -22.79
C TYR A 318 -0.85 23.90 -24.13
N ASN A 319 -0.70 25.21 -24.27
CA ASN A 319 -0.03 25.85 -25.39
C ASN A 319 1.37 26.28 -24.95
N ALA A 320 2.40 25.60 -25.46
CA ALA A 320 3.79 25.82 -25.08
C ALA A 320 4.34 27.17 -25.56
N ASP A 321 3.82 27.73 -26.68
CA ASP A 321 4.30 29.00 -27.23
C ASP A 321 3.83 30.19 -26.39
N THR A 322 2.63 30.10 -25.80
CA THR A 322 2.06 31.19 -25.01
C THR A 322 2.11 30.96 -23.50
N GLY A 323 2.41 29.73 -23.06
CA GLY A 323 2.35 29.35 -21.64
C GLY A 323 0.92 29.26 -21.07
N VAL A 324 -0.12 29.19 -21.94
CA VAL A 324 -1.53 29.20 -21.52
C VAL A 324 -2.05 27.79 -21.35
N LEU A 325 -2.65 27.51 -20.18
CA LEU A 325 -3.43 26.33 -19.88
C LEU A 325 -4.92 26.60 -20.16
N THR A 326 -5.54 25.68 -20.91
CA THR A 326 -6.99 25.53 -20.91
C THR A 326 -7.38 24.67 -19.71
N ARG A 327 -8.26 25.18 -18.84
CA ARG A 327 -8.69 24.48 -17.63
C ARG A 327 -10.20 24.23 -17.66
N GLN A 328 -10.64 23.23 -16.92
CA GLN A 328 -12.03 22.88 -16.73
C GLN A 328 -12.27 22.65 -15.23
N ALA A 329 -13.33 23.28 -14.69
CA ALA A 329 -13.75 23.05 -13.33
C ALA A 329 -14.60 21.77 -13.27
N ASP A 330 -14.04 20.72 -12.70
CA ASP A 330 -14.67 19.40 -12.57
C ASP A 330 -14.82 19.08 -11.08
N SER A 331 -15.79 18.25 -10.74
CA SER A 331 -15.85 17.63 -9.41
C SER A 331 -16.61 16.32 -9.43
N THR A 332 -16.42 15.54 -8.35
CA THR A 332 -17.21 14.37 -8.02
C THR A 332 -17.88 14.65 -6.68
N ALA A 333 -19.19 14.52 -6.60
CA ALA A 333 -19.92 14.63 -5.35
C ALA A 333 -20.42 13.24 -4.91
N ASP A 334 -20.27 12.97 -3.61
CA ASP A 334 -20.82 11.80 -2.94
C ASP A 334 -20.45 10.46 -3.58
N ALA A 335 -19.16 10.30 -3.90
CA ALA A 335 -18.63 9.00 -4.29
C ALA A 335 -18.65 8.06 -3.07
N ASP A 336 -19.11 6.82 -3.28
CA ASP A 336 -19.21 5.76 -2.27
C ASP A 336 -18.68 4.45 -2.85
N ALA A 337 -17.62 3.93 -2.27
CA ALA A 337 -17.08 2.63 -2.60
C ALA A 337 -17.16 1.73 -1.37
N ARG A 338 -17.60 0.48 -1.55
CA ARG A 338 -17.78 -0.51 -0.47
C ARG A 338 -17.28 -1.86 -0.91
N THR A 339 -16.62 -2.56 0.01
CA THR A 339 -16.27 -3.98 -0.16
C THR A 339 -16.74 -4.76 1.06
N GLN A 340 -17.36 -5.90 0.82
CA GLN A 340 -17.68 -6.89 1.83
C GLN A 340 -16.96 -8.18 1.48
N ILE A 341 -16.25 -8.75 2.45
CA ILE A 341 -15.48 -9.97 2.27
C ILE A 341 -15.85 -10.94 3.38
N VAL A 342 -16.14 -12.19 2.99
CA VAL A 342 -16.27 -13.35 3.88
C VAL A 342 -15.22 -14.35 3.47
N GLN A 343 -14.40 -14.76 4.42
CA GLN A 343 -13.42 -15.84 4.22
C GLN A 343 -13.61 -16.92 5.28
N ALA A 344 -13.53 -18.17 4.86
CA ALA A 344 -13.47 -19.30 5.76
C ALA A 344 -12.39 -20.25 5.27
N SER A 345 -11.51 -20.68 6.15
CA SER A 345 -10.45 -21.63 5.83
C SER A 345 -10.19 -22.63 6.93
N VAL A 346 -9.68 -23.77 6.54
CA VAL A 346 -9.21 -24.82 7.45
C VAL A 346 -7.79 -25.15 7.06
N LYS A 347 -6.92 -25.20 8.06
CA LYS A 347 -5.52 -25.59 7.95
C LYS A 347 -5.28 -26.87 8.72
N GLY A 348 -4.52 -27.79 8.12
CA GLY A 348 -4.15 -29.06 8.74
C GLY A 348 -2.69 -29.38 8.55
N ASP A 349 -2.09 -29.98 9.55
CA ASP A 349 -0.73 -30.52 9.53
C ASP A 349 -0.84 -32.05 9.66
N VAL A 350 -0.46 -32.78 8.61
CA VAL A 350 -0.68 -34.23 8.51
C VAL A 350 0.59 -34.93 8.07
N ASP A 351 1.05 -35.87 8.89
CA ASP A 351 2.13 -36.78 8.52
C ASP A 351 1.60 -38.00 7.77
N TRP A 352 2.05 -38.18 6.51
CA TRP A 352 1.76 -39.36 5.73
C TRP A 352 3.04 -40.17 5.48
N GLY A 353 3.29 -41.12 6.31
CA GLY A 353 4.54 -41.89 6.33
C GLY A 353 5.73 -41.05 6.79
N ARG A 354 6.61 -40.66 5.85
CA ARG A 354 7.77 -39.81 6.11
C ARG A 354 7.61 -38.39 5.55
N VAL A 355 6.47 -38.10 4.99
CA VAL A 355 6.17 -36.85 4.30
C VAL A 355 5.19 -36.06 5.16
N ASN A 356 5.52 -34.82 5.44
CA ASN A 356 4.62 -33.91 6.13
C ASN A 356 3.86 -33.06 5.11
N HIS A 357 2.57 -32.95 5.28
CA HIS A 357 1.63 -32.16 4.47
C HIS A 357 1.01 -31.04 5.28
N GLN A 358 1.21 -29.81 4.87
CA GLN A 358 0.50 -28.65 5.42
C GLN A 358 -0.60 -28.22 4.45
N LEU A 359 -1.82 -28.66 4.76
CA LEU A 359 -3.00 -28.43 3.92
C LEU A 359 -3.65 -27.10 4.30
N LEU A 360 -4.03 -26.32 3.31
CA LEU A 360 -4.89 -25.15 3.46
C LEU A 360 -6.03 -25.24 2.44
N MET A 361 -7.26 -25.25 2.92
CA MET A 361 -8.46 -25.20 2.07
C MET A 361 -9.39 -24.11 2.53
N GLY A 362 -10.09 -23.49 1.61
CA GLY A 362 -10.99 -22.41 1.99
C GLY A 362 -11.94 -21.95 0.91
N PHE A 363 -12.76 -21.02 1.34
CA PHE A 363 -13.77 -20.33 0.56
C PHE A 363 -13.67 -18.83 0.82
N ASP A 364 -13.80 -18.04 -0.26
CA ASP A 364 -13.87 -16.58 -0.20
C ASP A 364 -15.11 -16.10 -0.95
N TYR A 365 -15.80 -15.11 -0.39
CA TYR A 365 -16.81 -14.31 -1.08
C TYR A 365 -16.43 -12.84 -0.96
N GLU A 366 -16.47 -12.12 -2.08
CA GLU A 366 -16.16 -10.69 -2.16
C GLU A 366 -17.23 -9.97 -2.97
N ALA A 367 -17.74 -8.87 -2.45
CA ALA A 367 -18.71 -8.01 -3.11
C ALA A 367 -18.22 -6.56 -3.11
N ASP A 368 -17.78 -6.09 -4.27
CA ASP A 368 -17.34 -4.71 -4.50
C ASP A 368 -18.45 -3.87 -5.12
N ARG A 369 -18.67 -2.68 -4.59
CA ARG A 369 -19.69 -1.74 -5.06
C ARG A 369 -19.09 -0.34 -5.11
N THR A 370 -18.94 0.21 -6.30
CA THR A 370 -18.51 1.60 -6.50
C THR A 370 -19.65 2.40 -7.10
N PHE A 371 -19.96 3.53 -6.49
CA PHE A 371 -20.94 4.49 -6.97
C PHE A 371 -20.37 5.90 -6.96
N ARG A 372 -20.56 6.65 -8.04
CA ARG A 372 -20.29 8.08 -8.14
C ARG A 372 -21.55 8.76 -8.66
N GLY A 373 -22.23 9.49 -7.78
CA GLY A 373 -23.52 10.11 -8.07
C GLY A 373 -23.39 11.26 -9.05
N ASP A 374 -23.09 12.44 -8.56
CA ASP A 374 -22.98 13.63 -9.38
C ASP A 374 -21.56 13.85 -9.90
N MET A 375 -21.43 13.78 -11.22
CA MET A 375 -20.22 14.18 -11.92
C MET A 375 -20.40 15.59 -12.48
N ILE A 376 -19.71 16.54 -11.87
CA ILE A 376 -19.81 17.94 -12.24
C ILE A 376 -18.77 18.25 -13.33
N ARG A 377 -19.21 18.97 -14.37
CA ARG A 377 -18.40 19.37 -15.52
C ARG A 377 -18.66 20.84 -15.83
N GLY A 378 -17.65 21.66 -15.68
CA GLY A 378 -17.75 23.10 -15.93
C GLY A 378 -17.31 23.49 -17.32
N SER A 379 -17.39 24.77 -17.61
CA SER A 379 -16.86 25.36 -18.81
C SER A 379 -15.34 25.37 -18.81
N LYS A 380 -14.72 25.32 -20.01
CA LYS A 380 -13.28 25.49 -20.17
C LYS A 380 -12.89 26.95 -19.98
N ASN A 381 -11.77 27.19 -19.32
CA ASN A 381 -11.16 28.50 -19.15
C ASN A 381 -9.76 28.50 -19.77
N THR A 382 -9.42 29.46 -20.60
CA THR A 382 -8.12 29.61 -21.27
C THR A 382 -7.27 30.78 -20.72
N ALA A 383 -7.73 31.43 -19.67
CA ALA A 383 -7.06 32.63 -19.16
C ALA A 383 -5.80 32.36 -18.30
N PHE A 384 -5.59 31.13 -17.84
CA PHE A 384 -4.52 30.80 -16.90
C PHE A 384 -3.15 30.65 -17.60
N ASN A 385 -2.19 31.50 -17.24
CA ASN A 385 -0.81 31.41 -17.75
C ASN A 385 0.10 30.80 -16.68
N VAL A 386 0.87 29.74 -17.02
CA VAL A 386 1.73 29.03 -16.07
C VAL A 386 2.91 29.88 -15.57
N TYR A 387 3.35 30.88 -16.34
CA TYR A 387 4.45 31.77 -15.98
C TYR A 387 3.98 32.98 -15.18
N HIS A 388 2.74 33.43 -15.41
CA HIS A 388 2.11 34.59 -14.76
C HIS A 388 0.71 34.21 -14.23
N PRO A 389 0.65 33.30 -13.21
CA PRO A 389 -0.62 32.76 -12.75
C PRO A 389 -1.45 33.81 -12.01
N VAL A 390 -2.74 33.87 -12.30
CA VAL A 390 -3.75 34.58 -11.52
C VAL A 390 -4.74 33.56 -10.98
N TYR A 391 -4.85 33.50 -9.66
CA TYR A 391 -5.72 32.54 -8.96
C TYR A 391 -7.03 33.19 -8.56
N GLY A 392 -8.08 32.36 -8.37
CA GLY A 392 -9.40 32.81 -7.94
C GLY A 392 -10.32 33.26 -9.06
N GLU A 393 -9.86 33.30 -10.32
CA GLU A 393 -10.71 33.67 -11.45
C GLU A 393 -11.58 32.54 -11.95
N MET A 394 -11.20 31.29 -11.71
CA MET A 394 -12.00 30.12 -12.07
C MET A 394 -12.78 29.61 -10.86
N ALA A 395 -14.06 29.92 -10.80
CA ALA A 395 -14.95 29.37 -9.76
C ALA A 395 -15.17 27.87 -9.96
N ALA A 396 -15.45 27.15 -8.85
CA ALA A 396 -15.89 25.77 -8.90
C ALA A 396 -17.22 25.67 -9.66
N SER A 397 -17.39 24.62 -10.48
CA SER A 397 -18.63 24.40 -11.22
C SER A 397 -19.67 23.68 -10.37
N THR A 398 -20.94 23.94 -10.64
CA THR A 398 -22.11 23.21 -10.10
C THR A 398 -22.88 22.46 -11.19
N THR A 399 -22.40 22.48 -12.45
CA THR A 399 -23.10 21.88 -13.58
C THR A 399 -22.96 20.37 -13.57
N VAL A 400 -24.04 19.68 -13.23
CA VAL A 400 -24.09 18.21 -13.24
C VAL A 400 -24.18 17.69 -14.67
N SER A 401 -23.27 16.79 -15.03
CA SER A 401 -23.27 16.11 -16.32
C SER A 401 -24.14 14.85 -16.23
N ALA A 402 -25.33 14.87 -16.84
CA ALA A 402 -26.18 13.69 -16.89
C ALA A 402 -25.50 12.50 -17.59
N LYS A 403 -24.71 12.75 -18.63
CA LYS A 403 -23.97 11.72 -19.38
C LYS A 403 -22.91 11.01 -18.53
N ASP A 404 -22.28 11.72 -17.60
CA ASP A 404 -21.15 11.19 -16.80
C ASP A 404 -21.53 10.80 -15.37
N SER A 405 -22.72 11.15 -14.90
CA SER A 405 -23.21 10.86 -13.54
C SER A 405 -23.68 9.41 -13.38
N ASP A 406 -23.99 9.04 -12.14
CA ASP A 406 -24.47 7.69 -11.75
C ASP A 406 -23.56 6.57 -12.23
N GLN A 407 -22.24 6.80 -12.17
CA GLN A 407 -21.26 5.75 -12.49
C GLN A 407 -21.37 4.64 -11.46
N ARG A 408 -21.57 3.42 -11.92
CA ARG A 408 -21.63 2.21 -11.09
C ARG A 408 -20.69 1.16 -11.61
N GLU A 409 -20.04 0.49 -10.67
CA GLU A 409 -19.25 -0.73 -10.92
C GLU A 409 -19.48 -1.68 -9.77
N ASN A 410 -20.03 -2.85 -10.08
CA ASN A 410 -20.34 -3.90 -9.12
C ASN A 410 -19.59 -5.16 -9.55
N ILE A 411 -18.86 -5.77 -8.64
CA ILE A 411 -18.17 -7.03 -8.84
C ILE A 411 -18.56 -7.95 -7.68
N ASP A 412 -19.05 -9.14 -8.01
CA ASP A 412 -19.26 -10.24 -7.06
C ASP A 412 -18.34 -11.38 -7.44
N SER A 413 -17.57 -11.90 -6.49
CA SER A 413 -16.66 -13.02 -6.70
C SER A 413 -16.82 -14.07 -5.61
N ARG A 414 -16.73 -15.34 -6.00
CA ARG A 414 -16.78 -16.52 -5.12
C ARG A 414 -15.67 -17.45 -5.50
N GLY A 415 -14.79 -17.76 -4.56
CA GLY A 415 -13.64 -18.62 -4.80
C GLY A 415 -13.58 -19.78 -3.81
N VAL A 416 -13.18 -20.94 -4.30
CA VAL A 416 -12.77 -22.07 -3.47
C VAL A 416 -11.35 -22.46 -3.82
N PHE A 417 -10.54 -22.78 -2.82
CA PHE A 417 -9.13 -23.10 -3.03
C PHE A 417 -8.62 -24.21 -2.13
N LEU A 418 -7.61 -24.89 -2.63
CA LEU A 418 -6.85 -25.92 -1.92
C LEU A 418 -5.36 -25.69 -2.19
N GLN A 419 -4.53 -25.74 -1.15
CA GLN A 419 -3.07 -25.71 -1.23
C GLN A 419 -2.50 -26.82 -0.36
N ASP A 420 -1.45 -27.46 -0.81
CA ASP A 420 -0.65 -28.40 -0.05
C ASP A 420 0.83 -27.97 -0.10
N GLU A 421 1.42 -27.78 1.08
CA GLU A 421 2.86 -27.61 1.25
C GLU A 421 3.44 -28.95 1.75
N ILE A 422 4.21 -29.60 0.89
CA ILE A 422 4.70 -30.95 1.11
C ILE A 422 6.18 -30.89 1.49
N ARG A 423 6.51 -31.25 2.72
CA ARG A 423 7.90 -31.46 3.17
C ARG A 423 8.30 -32.90 2.89
N LEU A 424 9.02 -33.14 1.78
CA LEU A 424 9.48 -34.47 1.41
C LEU A 424 10.62 -34.97 2.33
N ASN A 425 11.48 -34.07 2.75
CA ASN A 425 12.59 -34.27 3.68
C ASN A 425 13.15 -32.90 4.12
N ASP A 426 14.25 -32.85 4.87
CA ASP A 426 14.85 -31.61 5.39
C ASP A 426 15.34 -30.66 4.29
N ARG A 427 15.51 -31.11 3.04
CA ARG A 427 16.00 -30.29 1.94
C ARG A 427 14.96 -29.94 0.89
N TRP A 428 13.97 -30.79 0.65
CA TRP A 428 13.02 -30.62 -0.42
C TRP A 428 11.62 -30.28 0.12
N ARG A 429 11.11 -29.16 -0.30
CA ARG A 429 9.75 -28.71 -0.05
C ARG A 429 9.06 -28.41 -1.39
N LEU A 430 7.87 -28.92 -1.56
CA LEU A 430 7.01 -28.66 -2.72
C LEU A 430 5.80 -27.85 -2.25
N ILE A 431 5.26 -27.00 -3.12
CA ILE A 431 3.99 -26.35 -2.91
C ILE A 431 3.13 -26.55 -4.16
N GLY A 432 1.88 -26.92 -3.98
CA GLY A 432 0.91 -27.04 -5.03
C GLY A 432 -0.41 -26.44 -4.58
N GLY A 433 -1.07 -25.71 -5.46
CA GLY A 433 -2.38 -25.11 -5.13
C GLY A 433 -3.23 -24.89 -6.35
N LEU A 434 -4.54 -24.92 -6.14
CA LEU A 434 -5.55 -24.71 -7.16
C LEU A 434 -6.70 -23.90 -6.57
N ARG A 435 -7.16 -22.90 -7.31
CA ARG A 435 -8.32 -22.10 -6.97
C ARG A 435 -9.27 -22.02 -8.15
N TYR A 436 -10.55 -22.14 -7.88
CA TYR A 436 -11.62 -21.87 -8.83
C TYR A 436 -12.42 -20.65 -8.35
N ASP A 437 -12.50 -19.64 -9.18
CA ASP A 437 -13.33 -18.45 -8.98
C ASP A 437 -14.46 -18.39 -9.99
N SER A 438 -15.63 -17.94 -9.54
CA SER A 438 -16.74 -17.49 -10.36
C SER A 438 -17.05 -16.05 -10.01
N PHE A 439 -17.20 -15.17 -11.00
CA PHE A 439 -17.45 -13.76 -10.78
C PHE A 439 -18.46 -13.18 -11.75
N GLU A 440 -19.15 -12.14 -11.28
CA GLU A 440 -20.11 -11.34 -12.03
C GLU A 440 -19.71 -9.89 -12.00
N VAL A 441 -19.78 -9.20 -13.14
CA VAL A 441 -19.39 -7.79 -13.29
C VAL A 441 -20.52 -7.03 -13.94
N MET A 442 -20.87 -5.88 -13.36
CA MET A 442 -21.77 -4.89 -13.96
C MET A 442 -21.14 -3.50 -13.83
N ALA A 443 -21.04 -2.79 -14.96
CA ALA A 443 -20.58 -1.39 -14.96
C ALA A 443 -21.36 -0.55 -15.98
N GLY A 444 -21.54 0.73 -15.65
CA GLY A 444 -22.25 1.66 -16.52
C GLY A 444 -22.34 3.06 -15.92
N LYS A 445 -22.99 3.96 -16.63
CA LYS A 445 -23.18 5.36 -16.22
C LYS A 445 -24.34 6.05 -16.93
N GLY A 446 -24.66 7.24 -16.51
CA GLY A 446 -25.58 8.16 -17.19
C GLY A 446 -26.96 8.27 -16.56
N ARG A 447 -27.66 9.33 -16.94
CA ARG A 447 -29.06 9.63 -16.59
C ARG A 447 -29.85 9.87 -17.87
N PRO A 448 -30.62 8.85 -18.37
CA PRO A 448 -30.85 7.52 -17.76
C PRO A 448 -29.59 6.64 -17.73
N PHE A 449 -29.56 5.72 -16.77
CA PHE A 449 -28.43 4.80 -16.60
C PHE A 449 -28.32 3.82 -17.78
N VAL A 450 -27.11 3.66 -18.30
CA VAL A 450 -26.78 2.71 -19.37
C VAL A 450 -25.75 1.72 -18.85
N THR A 451 -26.10 0.44 -18.89
CA THR A 451 -25.16 -0.65 -18.58
C THR A 451 -24.24 -0.87 -19.79
N ASN A 452 -22.94 -0.66 -19.62
CA ASN A 452 -21.94 -0.85 -20.66
C ASN A 452 -21.17 -2.17 -20.51
N THR A 453 -21.02 -2.67 -19.28
CA THR A 453 -20.49 -4.02 -19.02
C THR A 453 -21.50 -4.81 -18.21
N GLN A 454 -21.81 -6.03 -18.67
CA GLN A 454 -22.49 -7.04 -17.89
C GLN A 454 -21.94 -8.41 -18.33
N SER A 455 -21.16 -9.03 -17.46
CA SER A 455 -20.51 -10.30 -17.75
C SER A 455 -20.48 -11.21 -16.54
N SER A 456 -20.46 -12.50 -16.80
CA SER A 456 -20.25 -13.56 -15.80
C SER A 456 -19.23 -14.52 -16.40
N ASP A 457 -18.19 -14.87 -15.63
CA ASP A 457 -17.13 -15.76 -16.08
C ASP A 457 -16.56 -16.54 -14.87
N SER A 458 -15.68 -17.48 -15.15
CA SER A 458 -14.97 -18.24 -14.13
C SER A 458 -13.51 -18.48 -14.51
N LYS A 459 -12.67 -18.70 -13.50
CA LYS A 459 -11.25 -18.92 -13.72
C LYS A 459 -10.71 -19.98 -12.79
N LEU A 460 -9.96 -20.92 -13.38
CA LEU A 460 -9.12 -21.87 -12.64
C LEU A 460 -7.70 -21.30 -12.58
N VAL A 461 -7.15 -21.19 -11.35
CA VAL A 461 -5.87 -20.53 -11.07
C VAL A 461 -4.94 -21.51 -10.36
N PRO A 462 -3.95 -22.09 -11.05
CA PRO A 462 -2.94 -22.96 -10.46
C PRO A 462 -1.77 -22.16 -9.85
N ARG A 463 -1.12 -22.82 -8.87
CA ARG A 463 0.18 -22.45 -8.32
C ARG A 463 1.02 -23.70 -8.12
N ALA A 464 2.29 -23.62 -8.43
CA ALA A 464 3.25 -24.69 -8.13
C ALA A 464 4.61 -24.09 -7.78
N GLY A 465 5.33 -24.74 -6.88
CA GLY A 465 6.67 -24.29 -6.50
C GLY A 465 7.48 -25.39 -5.85
N VAL A 466 8.78 -25.20 -5.87
CA VAL A 466 9.76 -26.08 -5.24
C VAL A 466 10.80 -25.24 -4.52
N VAL A 467 11.18 -25.67 -3.33
CA VAL A 467 12.30 -25.10 -2.56
C VAL A 467 13.29 -26.20 -2.27
N TYR A 468 14.55 -25.92 -2.52
CA TYR A 468 15.68 -26.76 -2.16
C TYR A 468 16.54 -26.04 -1.12
N SER A 469 16.57 -26.52 0.12
CA SER A 469 17.41 -26.00 1.19
C SER A 469 18.85 -26.45 0.98
N LEU A 470 19.73 -25.48 0.69
CA LEU A 470 21.18 -25.72 0.62
C LEU A 470 21.74 -25.91 2.02
N THR A 471 21.28 -25.07 2.95
CA THR A 471 21.59 -25.08 4.38
C THR A 471 20.32 -24.69 5.14
N ASP A 472 20.35 -24.69 6.47
CA ASP A 472 19.21 -24.21 7.31
C ASP A 472 18.91 -22.73 7.14
N TRP A 473 19.85 -21.96 6.58
CA TRP A 473 19.75 -20.51 6.38
C TRP A 473 19.75 -20.08 4.89
N SER A 474 19.81 -21.02 3.94
CA SER A 474 19.83 -20.68 2.52
C SER A 474 19.07 -21.69 1.66
N SER A 475 18.39 -21.21 0.64
CA SER A 475 17.60 -22.02 -0.27
C SER A 475 17.64 -21.51 -1.71
N LEU A 476 17.38 -22.43 -2.64
CA LEU A 476 17.03 -22.14 -4.03
C LEU A 476 15.54 -22.44 -4.23
N TYR A 477 14.88 -21.72 -5.10
CA TYR A 477 13.48 -21.98 -5.41
C TYR A 477 13.17 -21.77 -6.90
N ALA A 478 12.09 -22.42 -7.32
CA ALA A 478 11.43 -22.16 -8.59
C ALA A 478 9.92 -22.19 -8.41
N SER A 479 9.20 -21.35 -9.14
CA SER A 479 7.75 -21.32 -9.08
C SER A 479 7.07 -20.97 -10.39
N TYR A 480 5.84 -21.44 -10.51
CA TYR A 480 4.84 -21.05 -11.49
C TYR A 480 3.60 -20.54 -10.78
N THR A 481 3.14 -19.33 -11.14
CA THR A 481 1.96 -18.71 -10.53
C THR A 481 1.11 -18.03 -11.60
N GLU A 482 -0.22 -18.01 -11.36
CA GLU A 482 -1.16 -17.29 -12.21
C GLU A 482 -1.93 -16.23 -11.43
N SER A 483 -2.44 -15.23 -12.16
CA SER A 483 -3.40 -14.26 -11.68
C SER A 483 -4.49 -14.01 -12.69
N PHE A 484 -5.62 -13.49 -12.21
CA PHE A 484 -6.69 -12.97 -13.06
C PHE A 484 -7.30 -11.73 -12.43
N LYS A 485 -7.88 -10.89 -13.27
CA LYS A 485 -8.67 -9.73 -12.85
C LYS A 485 -9.81 -9.53 -13.84
N PRO A 486 -11.07 -9.42 -13.39
CA PRO A 486 -12.19 -9.09 -14.25
C PRO A 486 -11.94 -7.75 -14.97
N ASN A 487 -12.28 -7.68 -16.24
CA ASN A 487 -12.33 -6.44 -16.98
C ASN A 487 -13.72 -5.82 -16.85
N SER A 488 -13.76 -4.51 -16.62
CA SER A 488 -14.99 -3.71 -16.59
C SER A 488 -14.77 -2.36 -17.23
N SER A 489 -15.81 -1.79 -17.83
CA SER A 489 -15.79 -0.45 -18.37
C SER A 489 -17.13 0.24 -18.17
N ILE A 490 -17.11 1.46 -17.64
CA ILE A 490 -18.27 2.37 -17.64
C ILE A 490 -18.47 3.06 -19.00
N ALA A 491 -17.51 2.95 -19.93
CA ALA A 491 -17.61 3.41 -21.30
C ALA A 491 -18.16 2.31 -22.21
N THR A 492 -18.60 2.68 -23.40
CA THR A 492 -19.06 1.73 -24.42
C THR A 492 -17.95 0.72 -24.72
N GLN A 493 -18.32 -0.55 -24.88
CA GLN A 493 -17.37 -1.62 -25.21
C GLN A 493 -17.62 -2.19 -26.62
N ILE A 494 -16.55 -2.67 -27.24
CA ILE A 494 -16.61 -3.43 -28.49
C ILE A 494 -16.22 -4.87 -28.19
N GLY A 495 -17.16 -5.81 -28.41
CA GLY A 495 -16.95 -7.22 -28.16
C GLY A 495 -17.01 -7.59 -26.67
N ALA A 496 -16.65 -8.82 -26.35
CA ALA A 496 -16.57 -9.30 -24.99
C ALA A 496 -15.30 -8.75 -24.29
N LEU A 497 -15.40 -8.55 -22.98
CA LEU A 497 -14.27 -8.18 -22.11
C LEU A 497 -13.86 -9.39 -21.25
N PRO A 498 -13.16 -10.40 -21.79
CA PRO A 498 -12.65 -11.50 -20.98
C PRO A 498 -11.70 -10.98 -19.89
N PRO A 499 -11.59 -11.67 -18.74
CA PRO A 499 -10.72 -11.22 -17.66
C PRO A 499 -9.27 -11.15 -18.09
N GLU A 500 -8.54 -10.18 -17.57
CA GLU A 500 -7.09 -10.15 -17.65
C GLU A 500 -6.51 -11.39 -17.02
N GLN A 501 -5.44 -11.93 -17.60
CA GLN A 501 -4.76 -13.13 -17.11
C GLN A 501 -3.27 -12.89 -17.05
N GLY A 502 -2.68 -13.16 -15.88
CA GLY A 502 -1.24 -13.11 -15.66
C GLY A 502 -0.68 -14.51 -15.45
N LYS A 503 0.51 -14.78 -16.04
CA LYS A 503 1.28 -15.99 -15.81
C LYS A 503 2.71 -15.60 -15.52
N ALA A 504 3.32 -16.23 -14.52
CA ALA A 504 4.70 -15.96 -14.16
C ALA A 504 5.49 -17.23 -13.90
N TYR A 505 6.74 -17.18 -14.32
CA TYR A 505 7.81 -18.10 -13.92
C TYR A 505 8.83 -17.30 -13.11
N GLU A 506 9.25 -17.85 -12.01
CA GLU A 506 10.25 -17.24 -11.15
C GLU A 506 11.24 -18.30 -10.65
N ILE A 507 12.53 -17.96 -10.65
CA ILE A 507 13.59 -18.72 -9.99
C ILE A 507 14.40 -17.79 -9.11
N GLY A 508 14.91 -18.29 -8.00
CA GLY A 508 15.69 -17.44 -7.12
C GLY A 508 16.45 -18.17 -6.03
N ALA A 509 17.15 -17.37 -5.25
CA ALA A 509 17.88 -17.81 -4.06
C ALA A 509 17.48 -16.94 -2.87
N LYS A 510 17.44 -17.54 -1.70
CA LYS A 510 17.13 -16.85 -0.44
C LYS A 510 18.16 -17.18 0.62
N ILE A 511 18.39 -16.20 1.47
CA ILE A 511 19.22 -16.35 2.68
C ILE A 511 18.49 -15.80 3.88
N ASP A 512 18.68 -16.42 5.04
CA ASP A 512 18.19 -15.98 6.34
C ASP A 512 19.16 -16.42 7.42
N THR A 513 20.19 -15.61 7.63
CA THR A 513 21.25 -15.93 8.60
C THR A 513 20.75 -15.63 10.03
N GLN A 514 21.07 -16.47 11.01
CA GLN A 514 20.45 -16.44 12.34
C GLN A 514 20.56 -15.09 13.10
N ASN A 515 21.57 -14.28 12.87
CA ASN A 515 21.78 -12.98 13.51
C ASN A 515 22.36 -11.96 12.53
N GLY A 516 21.87 -11.93 11.34
CA GLY A 516 22.44 -11.13 10.29
C GLY A 516 21.41 -10.64 9.28
N ILE A 517 21.42 -11.21 8.10
CA ILE A 517 20.69 -10.69 6.94
C ILE A 517 19.69 -11.71 6.41
N THR A 518 18.49 -11.25 6.13
CA THR A 518 17.52 -11.92 5.24
C THR A 518 17.62 -11.27 3.86
N GLY A 519 17.74 -12.10 2.81
CA GLY A 519 17.85 -11.61 1.44
C GLY A 519 17.21 -12.53 0.42
N THR A 520 16.80 -11.95 -0.70
CA THR A 520 16.19 -12.66 -1.84
C THR A 520 16.77 -12.12 -3.13
N LEU A 521 17.26 -13.04 -3.99
CA LEU A 521 17.57 -12.77 -5.38
C LEU A 521 16.55 -13.51 -6.23
N ALA A 522 15.85 -12.81 -7.13
CA ALA A 522 14.80 -13.35 -7.99
C ALA A 522 15.04 -12.98 -9.45
N LEU A 523 14.80 -13.94 -10.35
CA LEU A 523 14.68 -13.73 -11.79
C LEU A 523 13.27 -14.12 -12.20
N TYR A 524 12.56 -13.26 -12.93
CA TYR A 524 11.17 -13.48 -13.28
C TYR A 524 10.86 -13.18 -14.74
N ASP A 525 9.82 -13.85 -15.25
CA ASP A 525 9.15 -13.58 -16.54
C ASP A 525 7.63 -13.62 -16.30
N ILE A 526 6.96 -12.49 -16.48
CA ILE A 526 5.53 -12.32 -16.30
C ILE A 526 4.90 -11.92 -17.62
N ARG A 527 3.78 -12.56 -17.98
CA ARG A 527 2.99 -12.23 -19.17
C ARG A 527 1.55 -11.97 -18.78
N LYS A 528 1.02 -10.81 -19.18
CA LYS A 528 -0.37 -10.38 -18.97
C LYS A 528 -1.07 -10.31 -20.31
N ARG A 529 -2.24 -10.94 -20.41
CA ARG A 529 -3.10 -10.96 -21.60
C ARG A 529 -4.46 -10.34 -21.32
N ASN A 530 -5.23 -10.08 -22.38
CA ASN A 530 -6.55 -9.46 -22.34
C ASN A 530 -6.52 -8.09 -21.66
N VAL A 531 -5.45 -7.33 -21.89
CA VAL A 531 -5.33 -5.97 -21.37
C VAL A 531 -6.31 -5.08 -22.13
N MET A 532 -7.06 -4.27 -21.40
CA MET A 532 -7.99 -3.31 -22.01
C MET A 532 -7.24 -2.22 -22.75
N VAL A 533 -7.72 -1.93 -23.95
CA VAL A 533 -7.25 -0.84 -24.79
C VAL A 533 -8.43 0.08 -25.07
N SER A 534 -8.23 1.38 -24.92
CA SER A 534 -9.22 2.39 -25.25
C SER A 534 -8.84 3.07 -26.56
N GLU A 535 -9.81 3.18 -27.46
CA GLU A 535 -9.65 3.88 -28.75
C GLU A 535 -10.78 4.88 -28.98
N LEU A 536 -10.55 5.86 -29.84
CA LEU A 536 -11.54 6.86 -30.16
C LEU A 536 -12.24 6.44 -31.47
N VAL A 537 -13.55 6.18 -31.39
CA VAL A 537 -14.39 5.83 -32.55
C VAL A 537 -15.50 6.87 -32.67
N ASP A 538 -15.57 7.58 -33.79
CA ASP A 538 -16.55 8.65 -34.03
C ASP A 538 -16.65 9.71 -32.92
N GLY A 539 -15.52 9.98 -32.23
CA GLY A 539 -15.43 10.96 -31.15
C GLY A 539 -15.82 10.43 -29.75
N ASP A 540 -16.28 9.19 -29.63
CA ASP A 540 -16.55 8.51 -28.36
C ASP A 540 -15.43 7.54 -28.01
N THR A 541 -15.08 7.47 -26.72
CA THR A 541 -14.13 6.48 -26.23
C THR A 541 -14.82 5.12 -26.12
N VAL A 542 -14.27 4.13 -26.81
CA VAL A 542 -14.69 2.73 -26.73
C VAL A 542 -13.57 1.88 -26.16
N THR A 543 -13.94 0.79 -25.50
CA THR A 543 -12.99 -0.11 -24.83
C THR A 543 -13.11 -1.52 -25.41
N ARG A 544 -11.98 -2.17 -25.64
CA ARG A 544 -11.89 -3.58 -26.05
C ARG A 544 -10.68 -4.25 -25.43
N THR A 545 -10.64 -5.57 -25.43
CA THR A 545 -9.48 -6.34 -25.01
C THR A 545 -8.63 -6.72 -26.24
N ALA A 546 -7.44 -6.18 -26.35
CA ALA A 546 -6.53 -6.45 -27.45
C ALA A 546 -5.06 -6.46 -27.05
N GLY A 547 -4.74 -6.13 -25.78
CA GLY A 547 -3.38 -5.91 -25.34
C GLY A 547 -2.72 -7.11 -24.68
N GLN A 548 -1.41 -7.24 -24.88
CA GLN A 548 -0.54 -8.10 -24.08
C GLN A 548 0.68 -7.32 -23.60
N VAL A 549 1.11 -7.62 -22.39
CA VAL A 549 2.30 -7.03 -21.77
C VAL A 549 3.18 -8.16 -21.24
N ARG A 550 4.49 -8.05 -21.47
CA ARG A 550 5.49 -8.92 -20.83
C ARG A 550 6.41 -8.09 -19.96
N SER A 551 6.66 -8.55 -18.74
CA SER A 551 7.66 -7.99 -17.84
C SER A 551 8.64 -9.07 -17.42
N GLN A 552 9.93 -8.79 -17.54
CA GLN A 552 10.99 -9.69 -17.11
C GLN A 552 12.07 -8.87 -16.41
N GLY A 553 12.75 -9.51 -15.45
CA GLY A 553 13.75 -8.78 -14.69
C GLY A 553 14.49 -9.58 -13.65
N VAL A 554 15.34 -8.86 -12.95
CA VAL A 554 16.14 -9.35 -11.83
C VAL A 554 15.89 -8.44 -10.64
N GLU A 555 15.68 -9.00 -9.48
CA GLU A 555 15.46 -8.27 -8.23
C GLU A 555 16.36 -8.82 -7.13
N LEU A 556 16.88 -7.91 -6.32
CA LEU A 556 17.63 -8.19 -5.11
C LEU A 556 17.03 -7.35 -3.97
N ASP A 557 16.64 -8.02 -2.89
CA ASP A 557 16.28 -7.38 -1.63
C ASP A 557 17.15 -7.96 -0.52
N ALA A 558 17.59 -7.12 0.42
CA ALA A 558 18.32 -7.52 1.60
C ALA A 558 17.97 -6.61 2.76
N SER A 559 17.75 -7.19 3.95
CA SER A 559 17.53 -6.43 5.17
C SER A 559 18.07 -7.18 6.38
N GLY A 560 18.50 -6.44 7.43
CA GLY A 560 19.01 -7.05 8.63
C GLY A 560 20.22 -6.32 9.22
N ARG A 561 21.01 -7.03 10.03
CA ARG A 561 22.19 -6.51 10.71
C ARG A 561 23.48 -6.94 10.03
N LEU A 562 24.34 -5.98 9.72
CA LEU A 562 25.72 -6.22 9.23
C LEU A 562 26.69 -6.44 10.38
N THR A 563 26.50 -5.70 11.47
CA THR A 563 27.29 -5.81 12.71
C THR A 563 26.35 -5.73 13.91
N SER A 564 26.88 -5.78 15.13
CA SER A 564 26.08 -5.58 16.35
C SER A 564 25.36 -4.23 16.41
N THR A 565 25.86 -3.22 15.71
CA THR A 565 25.31 -1.84 15.73
C THR A 565 24.79 -1.37 14.38
N LEU A 566 25.30 -1.91 13.26
CA LEU A 566 24.97 -1.44 11.91
C LEU A 566 23.90 -2.35 11.27
N SER A 567 22.79 -1.76 10.88
CA SER A 567 21.70 -2.42 10.14
C SER A 567 21.52 -1.82 8.76
N LEU A 568 20.96 -2.61 7.84
CA LEU A 568 20.63 -2.15 6.49
C LEU A 568 19.25 -2.64 6.05
N MET A 569 18.65 -1.88 5.14
CA MET A 569 17.64 -2.35 4.19
C MET A 569 18.01 -1.83 2.80
N GLY A 570 18.14 -2.73 1.83
CA GLY A 570 18.58 -2.36 0.49
C GLY A 570 17.95 -3.19 -0.60
N SER A 571 17.84 -2.60 -1.78
CA SER A 571 17.23 -3.24 -2.92
C SER A 571 17.83 -2.79 -4.25
N TYR A 572 17.75 -3.67 -5.24
CA TYR A 572 18.03 -3.35 -6.64
C TYR A 572 17.04 -4.10 -7.52
N ALA A 573 16.56 -3.43 -8.59
CA ALA A 573 15.78 -4.10 -9.61
C ALA A 573 16.20 -3.64 -11.01
N TYR A 574 16.26 -4.62 -11.92
CA TYR A 574 16.20 -4.43 -13.35
C TYR A 574 14.83 -4.92 -13.83
N THR A 575 14.05 -4.07 -14.50
CA THR A 575 12.70 -4.38 -15.00
C THR A 575 12.58 -3.97 -16.47
N ASP A 576 12.34 -4.93 -17.36
CA ASP A 576 11.99 -4.67 -18.77
C ASP A 576 10.53 -5.08 -19.00
N ALA A 577 9.63 -4.11 -18.84
CA ALA A 577 8.19 -4.27 -19.04
C ALA A 577 7.77 -3.61 -20.37
N ARG A 578 7.20 -4.41 -21.28
CA ARG A 578 6.85 -3.99 -22.65
C ARG A 578 5.49 -4.48 -23.07
N VAL A 579 4.83 -3.65 -23.85
CA VAL A 579 3.66 -4.03 -24.62
C VAL A 579 4.11 -4.95 -25.76
N THR A 580 3.59 -6.18 -25.80
CA THR A 580 3.89 -7.17 -26.84
C THR A 580 2.82 -7.24 -27.93
N GLU A 581 1.58 -6.94 -27.57
CA GLU A 581 0.45 -6.83 -28.49
C GLU A 581 -0.40 -5.61 -28.13
N ASP A 582 -0.59 -4.75 -29.09
CA ASP A 582 -1.41 -3.53 -29.01
C ASP A 582 -1.40 -2.89 -30.42
N PRO A 583 -2.51 -2.34 -30.92
CA PRO A 583 -2.57 -1.71 -32.26
C PRO A 583 -1.55 -0.59 -32.44
N ASP A 584 -1.34 0.24 -31.40
CA ASP A 584 -0.59 1.49 -31.49
C ASP A 584 0.73 1.47 -30.73
N ASN A 585 0.80 0.66 -29.63
CA ASN A 585 1.87 0.75 -28.65
C ASN A 585 2.80 -0.47 -28.61
N ARG A 586 2.71 -1.39 -29.59
CA ARG A 586 3.56 -2.59 -29.63
C ARG A 586 5.05 -2.25 -29.55
N GLY A 587 5.78 -2.92 -28.67
CA GLY A 587 7.22 -2.71 -28.41
C GLY A 587 7.54 -1.55 -27.48
N LYS A 588 6.55 -0.71 -27.10
CA LYS A 588 6.73 0.39 -26.15
C LYS A 588 6.91 -0.13 -24.74
N LEU A 589 7.65 0.63 -23.93
CA LEU A 589 7.82 0.37 -22.50
C LEU A 589 6.58 0.80 -21.72
N MET A 590 6.31 0.12 -20.63
CA MET A 590 5.22 0.49 -19.72
C MET A 590 5.48 1.86 -19.06
N PRO A 591 4.48 2.75 -19.01
CA PRO A 591 4.60 4.07 -18.39
C PRO A 591 5.05 3.98 -16.93
N ASN A 592 5.76 5.00 -16.46
CA ASN A 592 6.26 5.13 -15.10
C ASN A 592 7.15 3.97 -14.60
N THR A 593 7.49 3.02 -15.45
CA THR A 593 8.35 1.89 -15.11
C THR A 593 9.80 2.18 -15.47
N ALA A 594 10.64 2.33 -14.45
CA ALA A 594 12.07 2.50 -14.62
C ALA A 594 12.75 1.15 -14.84
N ARG A 595 13.70 1.07 -15.79
CA ARG A 595 14.48 -0.14 -15.99
C ARG A 595 15.39 -0.48 -14.82
N HIS A 596 15.92 0.52 -14.16
CA HIS A 596 16.81 0.35 -13.02
C HIS A 596 16.27 1.16 -11.84
N THR A 597 16.12 0.50 -10.71
CA THR A 597 15.89 1.12 -9.42
C THR A 597 16.88 0.54 -8.41
N ALA A 598 17.35 1.38 -7.49
CA ALA A 598 18.21 0.96 -6.41
C ALA A 598 17.91 1.79 -5.16
N ALA A 599 17.93 1.17 -4.00
CA ALA A 599 17.76 1.86 -2.75
C ALA A 599 18.61 1.20 -1.65
N LEU A 600 19.11 2.03 -0.74
CA LEU A 600 19.87 1.57 0.42
C LEU A 600 19.58 2.49 1.60
N PHE A 601 19.23 1.91 2.74
CA PHE A 601 19.06 2.58 4.02
C PHE A 601 19.98 1.92 5.03
N LEU A 602 20.85 2.68 5.64
CA LEU A 602 21.82 2.25 6.64
C LEU A 602 21.51 2.96 7.96
N THR A 603 21.55 2.20 9.05
CA THR A 603 21.29 2.69 10.40
C THR A 603 22.37 2.21 11.33
N ASN A 604 22.89 3.07 12.18
CA ASN A 604 23.82 2.67 13.23
C ASN A 604 23.28 3.07 14.60
N ASP A 605 23.38 2.12 15.54
CA ASP A 605 23.14 2.34 16.96
C ASP A 605 24.51 2.65 17.62
N PHE A 606 24.66 3.89 18.08
CA PHE A 606 25.91 4.37 18.72
C PHE A 606 25.95 4.06 20.21
N GLY A 607 24.83 3.55 20.79
CA GLY A 607 24.72 3.36 22.21
C GLY A 607 24.64 4.67 22.99
N GLY A 608 25.02 4.62 24.26
CA GLY A 608 25.04 5.80 25.14
C GLY A 608 26.06 6.84 24.71
N THR A 609 25.64 8.11 24.64
CA THR A 609 26.55 9.23 24.30
C THR A 609 27.41 9.67 25.49
N GLY A 610 27.03 9.29 26.71
CA GLY A 610 27.62 9.76 27.94
C GLY A 610 27.26 11.21 28.32
N LEU A 611 26.36 11.86 27.55
CA LEU A 611 25.84 13.19 27.87
C LEU A 611 24.81 13.13 29.00
N LEU A 612 23.97 12.10 29.00
CA LEU A 612 23.01 11.79 30.06
C LEU A 612 23.15 10.33 30.48
N ALA A 613 22.78 10.01 31.73
CA ALA A 613 22.75 8.63 32.17
C ALA A 613 21.68 7.85 31.37
N ASN A 614 22.03 6.66 30.90
CA ASN A 614 21.14 5.76 30.14
C ASN A 614 20.54 6.36 28.84
N ASP A 615 21.24 7.32 28.22
CA ASP A 615 20.85 7.78 26.90
C ASP A 615 21.26 6.76 25.81
N ASN A 616 20.62 6.85 24.65
CA ASN A 616 20.97 6.07 23.45
C ASN A 616 20.80 6.92 22.20
N LEU A 617 21.82 6.91 21.36
CA LEU A 617 21.84 7.64 20.09
C LEU A 617 21.83 6.64 18.93
N ARG A 618 20.90 6.84 18.01
CA ARG A 618 20.79 6.10 16.76
C ARG A 618 20.66 7.07 15.60
N ALA A 619 21.31 6.78 14.48
CA ALA A 619 21.17 7.60 13.28
C ALA A 619 21.24 6.74 12.03
N GLY A 620 20.67 7.26 10.94
CA GLY A 620 20.72 6.57 9.67
C GLY A 620 20.62 7.50 8.47
N VAL A 621 21.00 6.97 7.34
CA VAL A 621 20.97 7.64 6.05
C VAL A 621 20.45 6.66 4.98
N GLY A 622 19.59 7.16 4.11
CA GLY A 622 19.06 6.42 3.00
C GLY A 622 19.27 7.13 1.68
N GLY A 623 19.37 6.35 0.61
CA GLY A 623 19.42 6.86 -0.74
C GLY A 623 18.61 5.97 -1.67
N ARG A 624 17.86 6.58 -2.61
CA ARG A 624 17.13 5.85 -3.63
C ARG A 624 17.37 6.47 -5.00
N TYR A 625 17.63 5.60 -5.96
CA TYR A 625 17.77 5.91 -7.38
C TYR A 625 16.62 5.32 -8.16
N VAL A 626 15.99 6.13 -9.01
CA VAL A 626 14.99 5.70 -9.99
C VAL A 626 15.46 6.15 -11.38
N GLY A 627 15.59 5.20 -12.30
CA GLY A 627 16.06 5.42 -13.65
C GLY A 627 15.07 6.22 -14.51
N LYS A 628 15.53 6.64 -15.68
CA LYS A 628 14.70 7.27 -16.70
C LYS A 628 13.57 6.33 -17.12
N ARG A 629 12.36 6.88 -17.31
CA ARG A 629 11.16 6.10 -17.60
C ARG A 629 10.19 6.84 -18.51
N PRO A 630 9.41 6.14 -19.35
CA PRO A 630 8.42 6.79 -20.22
C PRO A 630 7.28 7.38 -19.39
N GLY A 631 6.77 8.51 -19.84
CA GLY A 631 5.69 9.24 -19.16
C GLY A 631 4.29 8.84 -19.64
N ASP A 632 4.17 8.22 -20.82
CA ASP A 632 2.89 7.76 -21.37
C ASP A 632 3.05 6.43 -22.15
N ALA A 633 1.92 5.85 -22.55
CA ALA A 633 1.89 4.57 -23.28
C ALA A 633 2.56 4.66 -24.66
N ALA A 634 2.50 5.80 -25.33
CA ALA A 634 3.14 6.04 -26.61
C ALA A 634 4.66 6.27 -26.51
N ASN A 635 5.19 6.40 -25.26
CA ASN A 635 6.56 6.81 -24.97
C ASN A 635 6.93 8.15 -25.65
N SER A 636 5.98 9.07 -25.71
CA SER A 636 6.13 10.35 -26.41
C SER A 636 7.00 11.35 -25.64
N PHE A 637 7.07 11.20 -24.32
CA PHE A 637 7.97 11.97 -23.44
C PHE A 637 8.52 11.09 -22.32
N TRP A 638 9.55 11.57 -21.65
CA TRP A 638 10.28 10.83 -20.61
C TRP A 638 10.43 11.63 -19.34
N LEU A 639 10.30 10.95 -18.21
CA LEU A 639 10.70 11.47 -16.92
C LEU A 639 12.16 11.11 -16.66
N GLU A 640 12.97 12.11 -16.33
CA GLU A 640 14.40 11.94 -16.08
C GLU A 640 14.65 11.11 -14.81
N SER A 641 15.82 10.48 -14.76
CA SER A 641 16.28 9.77 -13.58
C SER A 641 16.53 10.72 -12.41
N TYR A 642 16.38 10.21 -11.20
CA TYR A 642 16.70 10.96 -9.99
C TYR A 642 17.33 10.09 -8.91
N THR A 643 18.10 10.75 -8.05
CA THR A 643 18.56 10.21 -6.77
C THR A 643 18.11 11.14 -5.66
N VAL A 644 17.51 10.59 -4.61
CA VAL A 644 17.07 11.32 -3.42
C VAL A 644 17.68 10.65 -2.20
N ALA A 645 18.15 11.46 -1.26
CA ALA A 645 18.70 10.98 0.00
C ALA A 645 17.87 11.49 1.19
N ASP A 646 17.74 10.65 2.19
CA ASP A 646 17.04 10.94 3.44
C ASP A 646 17.99 10.64 4.61
N ALA A 647 17.77 11.27 5.76
CA ALA A 647 18.56 11.02 6.97
C ALA A 647 17.69 11.14 8.21
N PHE A 648 18.07 10.46 9.28
CA PHE A 648 17.46 10.68 10.59
C PHE A 648 18.48 10.57 11.72
N VAL A 649 18.13 11.19 12.83
CA VAL A 649 18.77 11.02 14.14
C VAL A 649 17.69 10.80 15.17
N ALA A 650 17.82 9.75 15.98
CA ALA A 650 16.96 9.45 17.10
C ALA A 650 17.79 9.41 18.38
N TRP A 651 17.38 10.16 19.37
CA TRP A 651 18.04 10.22 20.66
C TRP A 651 17.05 9.91 21.77
N ARG A 652 17.29 8.80 22.49
CA ARG A 652 16.51 8.43 23.67
C ARG A 652 17.18 9.01 24.90
N THR A 653 16.42 9.73 25.69
CA THR A 653 16.90 10.38 26.90
C THR A 653 15.97 10.17 28.07
N PRO A 654 16.47 9.95 29.30
CA PRO A 654 15.64 9.99 30.50
C PRO A 654 15.17 11.42 30.75
N PHE A 655 13.88 11.62 30.90
CA PHE A 655 13.28 12.92 31.26
C PHE A 655 12.14 12.71 32.27
N SER A 656 12.28 13.31 33.45
CA SER A 656 11.29 13.24 34.54
C SER A 656 10.86 11.79 34.92
N GLY A 657 11.78 10.82 34.80
CA GLY A 657 11.53 9.41 35.16
C GLY A 657 10.99 8.56 33.97
N TYR A 658 10.85 9.15 32.80
CA TYR A 658 10.41 8.47 31.57
C TYR A 658 11.51 8.51 30.51
N ASP A 659 11.52 7.52 29.62
CA ASP A 659 12.39 7.51 28.46
C ASP A 659 11.70 8.24 27.29
N VAL A 660 12.21 9.42 26.94
CA VAL A 660 11.71 10.21 25.80
C VAL A 660 12.59 9.95 24.58
N LYS A 661 11.99 9.51 23.51
CA LYS A 661 12.63 9.38 22.20
C LYS A 661 12.40 10.66 21.37
N TRP A 662 13.44 11.41 21.14
CA TRP A 662 13.47 12.53 20.19
C TRP A 662 13.92 12.00 18.84
N GLN A 663 13.22 12.34 17.76
CA GLN A 663 13.64 11.93 16.42
C GLN A 663 13.53 13.11 15.45
N LEU A 664 14.60 13.35 14.70
CA LEU A 664 14.67 14.31 13.62
C LEU A 664 14.86 13.57 12.31
N ASN A 665 13.91 13.70 11.39
CA ASN A 665 14.02 13.18 10.03
C ASN A 665 14.21 14.33 9.04
N VAL A 666 15.10 14.17 8.09
CA VAL A 666 15.29 15.08 6.95
C VAL A 666 15.06 14.26 5.69
N LYS A 667 13.90 14.44 5.05
CA LYS A 667 13.56 13.81 3.78
C LYS A 667 14.04 14.70 2.64
N ASN A 668 14.49 14.12 1.53
CA ASN A 668 15.09 14.83 0.40
C ASN A 668 16.20 15.81 0.87
N LEU A 669 17.21 15.27 1.55
CA LEU A 669 18.28 16.02 2.23
C LEU A 669 18.92 17.12 1.37
N PHE A 670 19.11 16.86 0.08
CA PHE A 670 19.75 17.77 -0.87
C PHE A 670 18.77 18.69 -1.61
N ASP A 671 17.49 18.68 -1.23
CA ASP A 671 16.43 19.51 -1.82
C ASP A 671 16.30 19.36 -3.35
N LYS A 672 16.48 18.12 -3.84
CA LYS A 672 16.42 17.79 -5.26
C LYS A 672 15.00 18.01 -5.80
N THR A 673 14.87 18.72 -6.91
CA THR A 673 13.63 18.73 -7.70
C THR A 673 13.61 17.50 -8.59
N TYR A 674 12.54 16.69 -8.50
CA TYR A 674 12.37 15.46 -9.25
C TYR A 674 10.90 15.20 -9.53
N TYR A 675 10.62 14.32 -10.47
CA TYR A 675 9.26 13.98 -10.90
C TYR A 675 9.01 12.50 -10.64
N THR A 676 7.98 12.18 -9.85
CA THR A 676 7.76 10.81 -9.39
C THR A 676 7.05 9.97 -10.44
N SER A 677 6.04 10.53 -11.11
CA SER A 677 5.20 9.80 -12.05
C SER A 677 4.45 10.75 -12.98
N SER A 678 3.82 10.20 -13.99
CA SER A 678 2.91 10.92 -14.86
C SER A 678 1.58 10.17 -15.04
N GLY A 679 0.49 10.89 -15.19
CA GLY A 679 -0.77 10.34 -15.66
C GLY A 679 -1.08 10.74 -17.12
N SER A 680 -0.39 11.73 -17.64
CA SER A 680 -0.35 12.23 -19.02
C SER A 680 0.62 13.40 -19.10
N ASN A 681 0.85 13.97 -20.30
CA ASN A 681 1.63 15.21 -20.47
C ASN A 681 1.07 16.43 -19.70
N LEU A 682 -0.16 16.38 -19.23
CA LEU A 682 -0.82 17.41 -18.41
C LEU A 682 -0.89 17.07 -16.91
N ARG A 683 -0.24 15.98 -16.47
CA ARG A 683 -0.33 15.47 -15.10
C ARG A 683 0.99 14.83 -14.67
N ILE A 684 1.97 15.66 -14.37
CA ILE A 684 3.30 15.20 -13.92
C ILE A 684 3.42 15.47 -12.43
N ALA A 685 3.48 14.42 -11.63
CA ALA A 685 3.65 14.54 -10.19
C ALA A 685 5.07 14.99 -9.85
N ILE A 686 5.19 16.02 -9.02
CA ILE A 686 6.45 16.55 -8.54
C ILE A 686 6.72 15.91 -7.19
N GLY A 687 7.94 15.43 -6.99
CA GLY A 687 8.38 14.90 -5.70
C GLY A 687 8.52 15.99 -4.65
N ASP A 688 8.26 15.62 -3.39
CA ASP A 688 8.33 16.57 -2.27
C ASP A 688 9.71 17.21 -2.13
N PRO A 689 9.77 18.50 -1.79
CA PRO A 689 11.01 19.17 -1.47
C PRO A 689 11.61 18.63 -0.17
N ARG A 690 12.73 19.21 0.28
CA ARG A 690 13.27 18.88 1.59
C ARG A 690 12.24 19.15 2.67
N GLU A 691 11.93 18.11 3.43
CA GLU A 691 11.07 18.15 4.61
C GLU A 691 11.90 17.82 5.86
N VAL A 692 11.72 18.61 6.91
CA VAL A 692 12.27 18.31 8.23
C VAL A 692 11.10 17.99 9.16
N VAL A 693 11.12 16.80 9.76
CA VAL A 693 10.12 16.35 10.74
C VAL A 693 10.82 16.16 12.09
N LEU A 694 10.29 16.77 13.12
CA LEU A 694 10.71 16.56 14.51
C LEU A 694 9.58 15.85 15.24
N SER A 695 9.88 14.73 15.92
CA SER A 695 8.95 14.06 16.82
C SER A 695 9.54 13.83 18.20
N ALA A 696 8.65 13.72 19.19
CA ALA A 696 8.95 13.33 20.54
C ALA A 696 7.95 12.26 20.94
N ALA A 697 8.44 11.11 21.42
CA ALA A 697 7.60 9.98 21.80
C ALA A 697 8.01 9.46 23.19
N VAL A 698 7.02 8.95 23.92
CA VAL A 698 7.20 8.31 25.24
C VAL A 698 6.43 7.00 25.24
N ASP A 699 7.09 5.95 25.72
CA ASP A 699 6.51 4.62 25.92
C ASP A 699 6.43 4.33 27.44
N PHE A 700 5.29 3.78 27.90
CA PHE A 700 5.00 3.45 29.30
C PHE A 700 4.70 1.97 29.48
#